data_55dddfa5480157eda709a7800535128d
#
_entry.id   55dddfa5480157eda709a7800535128d
#
_cell.length_a   1.000
_cell.length_b   1.000
_cell.length_c   1.000
_cell.angle_alpha   90.00
_cell.angle_beta   90.00
_cell.angle_gamma   90.00
#
_symmetry.space_group_name_H-M   'P 1'
#
loop_
_entity.id
_entity.type
_entity.pdbx_description
1 polymer ?
#
loop_
_entity_poly.entity_id
_entity_poly.type
_entity_poly.pdbx_seq_one_letter_code
_entity_poly.pdbx_strand_id
1 'polypeptide(L)'
;MAKENVQTDWTRRVITHTITNPNSKLLHFRFMDQNEQEVSLTKNTTSTQSDLLTQNHTVLQSDSLTQSPSTDLASDVLQSFRLTAPIRSALKGDSKLPDSYDLRDSGVITSIKDQGNSGACWAFGTLKSAESNAIRKGFLTKNHADFSENHLAWFAFHPSERGGDKLITDGFYPISSNVDAAYTWGGSSLIALFTLARWSGVVSESTAPFQADTLAERSAMAQKMKKSGEVLRYRSNYHMQNATCYDAAPTSAWKNALMNTSALAAGMYYNTAYASKGSAGATYYQTAYAGSTAVKSSNHCVTIIGWDDNYSRLNFPSSHRPKSDGAWLVANSYGSKTDENGYFWLSYEEPSICDVYAFELEKNTKYDTNYQYDGFGWGSAIPDTTSSKGANIFRVRSDYNQSLKAVGIYTITDAQNVTIQIYKNVTSGYPTSGKLVKASTTTASIPYNGFHTITLAKPAALTGGSSFSVVVTYHSKNNTEAYLPIEGTGASTNRVQSLYNSEIGQSFYYSPTANSWVDTSAAGQNNVCIKAFAKNTTPKPTISFRSAKIIVGKKETLKLPLTLKHITASQVRYKSSKKKIVSVTARGKIRAKKRGTATITAYGKDVKARIKIVVKKAPSSVALKAKKKVLKKGSALQLKVALSKHSASRKRTFRSSNPKVLKVSSSGIVYARKKGTATITVMTYNRHKAKLKLRVK
;
A
#
# COMPACT_ATOMS: atom_id res chain seq x y z
N MET A 1 20.58 -18.36 -28.83
CA MET A 1 20.16 -18.25 -27.43
C MET A 1 18.91 -17.41 -27.44
N ALA A 2 17.79 -18.10 -27.44
CA ALA A 2 16.44 -17.56 -27.48
C ALA A 2 16.12 -16.88 -26.15
N LYS A 3 15.54 -15.69 -26.21
CA LYS A 3 14.87 -15.09 -25.07
C LYS A 3 13.59 -15.88 -24.84
N GLU A 4 13.55 -16.67 -23.78
CA GLU A 4 12.29 -17.17 -23.26
C GLU A 4 11.48 -15.98 -22.74
N ASN A 5 10.41 -15.67 -23.48
CA ASN A 5 9.30 -14.89 -22.97
C ASN A 5 8.59 -15.78 -21.93
N VAL A 6 8.88 -15.58 -20.67
CA VAL A 6 8.05 -16.11 -19.60
C VAL A 6 6.79 -15.27 -19.55
N GLN A 7 5.84 -15.60 -20.38
CA GLN A 7 4.45 -15.20 -20.22
C GLN A 7 3.93 -15.97 -19.01
N THR A 8 3.95 -15.36 -17.86
CA THR A 8 3.39 -15.92 -16.63
C THR A 8 1.87 -16.02 -16.82
N ASP A 9 1.42 -17.22 -17.08
CA ASP A 9 0.00 -17.57 -17.14
C ASP A 9 -0.58 -17.50 -15.71
N TRP A 10 -1.18 -16.37 -15.40
CA TRP A 10 -1.77 -16.07 -14.09
C TRP A 10 -3.02 -16.90 -13.77
N THR A 11 -3.61 -17.57 -14.77
CA THR A 11 -4.80 -18.41 -14.61
C THR A 11 -4.52 -19.75 -13.92
N ARG A 12 -3.25 -20.13 -13.72
CA ARG A 12 -2.85 -21.43 -13.17
C ARG A 12 -2.45 -21.44 -11.69
N ARG A 13 -2.59 -20.35 -10.94
CA ARG A 13 -2.25 -20.31 -9.51
C ARG A 13 -3.45 -20.30 -8.56
N VAL A 14 -4.54 -20.90 -8.92
CA VAL A 14 -5.52 -21.37 -7.95
C VAL A 14 -5.04 -22.73 -7.45
N ILE A 15 -4.06 -22.75 -6.58
CA ILE A 15 -3.66 -23.96 -5.88
C ILE A 15 -4.50 -24.04 -4.61
N THR A 16 -5.58 -24.79 -4.68
CA THR A 16 -6.30 -25.27 -3.51
C THR A 16 -5.43 -26.31 -2.82
N HIS A 17 -4.58 -25.89 -1.89
CA HIS A 17 -4.00 -26.81 -0.93
C HIS A 17 -4.95 -26.94 0.25
N THR A 18 -5.74 -27.99 0.25
CA THR A 18 -6.40 -28.44 1.48
C THR A 18 -5.32 -29.08 2.34
N ILE A 19 -4.77 -28.33 3.30
CA ILE A 19 -3.94 -28.91 4.34
C ILE A 19 -4.90 -29.60 5.31
N THR A 20 -5.03 -30.91 5.19
CA THR A 20 -5.66 -31.74 6.21
C THR A 20 -4.69 -31.91 7.36
N ASN A 21 -4.59 -30.91 8.21
CA ASN A 21 -4.10 -31.13 9.56
C ASN A 21 -5.33 -31.28 10.45
N PRO A 22 -5.61 -32.46 11.02
CA PRO A 22 -6.82 -32.72 11.80
C PRO A 22 -6.94 -31.86 13.08
N ASN A 23 -5.90 -31.10 13.43
CA ASN A 23 -5.85 -30.31 14.66
C ASN A 23 -5.78 -28.78 14.44
N SER A 24 -5.86 -28.30 13.21
CA SER A 24 -5.93 -26.85 12.94
C SER A 24 -7.34 -26.47 12.47
N LYS A 25 -8.10 -25.79 13.32
CA LYS A 25 -9.34 -25.13 12.92
C LYS A 25 -8.94 -23.85 12.17
N LEU A 26 -8.94 -23.87 10.83
CA LEU A 26 -8.88 -22.68 10.02
C LEU A 26 -10.31 -22.20 9.80
N LEU A 27 -10.60 -20.95 10.13
CA LEU A 27 -11.82 -20.29 9.69
C LEU A 27 -11.67 -19.96 8.19
N HIS A 28 -12.32 -20.78 7.35
CA HIS A 28 -12.50 -20.46 5.95
C HIS A 28 -13.84 -19.74 5.80
N PHE A 29 -13.77 -18.50 5.35
CA PHE A 29 -14.97 -17.82 4.88
C PHE A 29 -15.32 -18.39 3.49
N ARG A 30 -16.54 -18.92 3.36
CA ARG A 30 -17.05 -19.45 2.10
C ARG A 30 -17.73 -18.33 1.32
N PHE A 31 -17.41 -18.24 0.06
CA PHE A 31 -18.11 -17.38 -0.88
C PHE A 31 -19.29 -18.18 -1.46
N MET A 32 -20.49 -17.64 -1.39
CA MET A 32 -21.68 -18.19 -2.03
C MET A 32 -21.98 -17.41 -3.30
N ASP A 33 -22.42 -18.07 -4.35
CA ASP A 33 -22.87 -17.37 -5.54
C ASP A 33 -24.32 -16.85 -5.36
N GLN A 34 -24.81 -16.05 -6.31
CA GLN A 34 -26.13 -15.42 -6.26
C GLN A 34 -27.30 -16.43 -6.25
N ASN A 35 -27.06 -17.71 -6.42
CA ASN A 35 -28.07 -18.76 -6.49
C ASN A 35 -28.08 -19.66 -5.25
N GLU A 36 -27.40 -19.27 -4.14
CA GLU A 36 -27.31 -20.04 -2.90
C GLU A 36 -26.75 -21.47 -3.05
N GLN A 37 -26.01 -21.75 -4.15
CA GLN A 37 -25.40 -23.05 -4.34
C GLN A 37 -23.98 -23.05 -3.75
N GLU A 38 -23.71 -24.02 -2.88
CA GLU A 38 -22.40 -24.27 -2.30
C GLU A 38 -21.46 -24.79 -3.39
N VAL A 39 -20.45 -24.00 -3.77
CA VAL A 39 -19.39 -24.45 -4.68
C VAL A 39 -18.41 -25.30 -3.87
N SER A 40 -18.73 -26.58 -3.73
CA SER A 40 -17.83 -27.57 -3.18
C SER A 40 -16.87 -28.04 -4.26
N LEU A 41 -15.61 -27.60 -4.23
CA LEU A 41 -14.54 -28.13 -5.06
C LEU A 41 -14.04 -29.45 -4.48
N THR A 42 -14.83 -30.54 -4.64
CA THR A 42 -14.32 -31.88 -4.44
C THR A 42 -13.53 -32.32 -5.66
N LYS A 43 -12.28 -32.71 -5.47
CA LYS A 43 -11.45 -33.35 -6.47
C LYS A 43 -12.15 -34.58 -7.04
N ASN A 44 -12.47 -34.58 -8.32
CA ASN A 44 -12.42 -35.80 -9.11
C ASN A 44 -11.39 -35.62 -10.23
N THR A 45 -10.37 -36.43 -10.17
CA THR A 45 -9.35 -36.59 -11.18
C THR A 45 -9.96 -37.15 -12.46
N THR A 46 -9.53 -36.59 -13.61
CA THR A 46 -9.76 -37.00 -14.98
C THR A 46 -10.98 -36.36 -15.69
N SER A 47 -10.77 -35.15 -16.19
CA SER A 47 -11.18 -34.74 -17.53
C SER A 47 -10.46 -33.45 -17.93
N THR A 48 -10.06 -33.38 -19.16
CA THR A 48 -9.23 -32.35 -19.76
C THR A 48 -9.96 -31.01 -19.85
N GLN A 49 -9.26 -29.95 -19.52
CA GLN A 49 -9.67 -28.57 -19.30
C GLN A 49 -10.15 -27.81 -20.58
N SER A 50 -10.49 -28.52 -21.68
CA SER A 50 -10.96 -27.90 -22.91
C SER A 50 -12.48 -27.75 -23.00
N ASP A 51 -13.28 -28.43 -22.15
CA ASP A 51 -14.73 -28.50 -22.36
C ASP A 51 -15.56 -27.54 -21.48
N LEU A 52 -14.91 -26.78 -20.58
CA LEU A 52 -15.58 -25.81 -19.67
C LEU A 52 -15.58 -24.36 -20.16
N LEU A 53 -14.94 -24.07 -21.29
CA LEU A 53 -14.83 -22.70 -21.83
C LEU A 53 -15.79 -22.40 -23.00
N THR A 54 -16.66 -23.34 -23.41
CA THR A 54 -17.50 -23.18 -24.61
C THR A 54 -19.00 -23.08 -24.35
N GLN A 55 -19.44 -23.06 -23.12
CA GLN A 55 -20.87 -22.87 -22.84
C GLN A 55 -21.04 -21.69 -21.86
N ASN A 56 -21.14 -20.48 -22.36
CA ASN A 56 -21.92 -19.35 -21.85
C ASN A 56 -21.55 -18.04 -22.56
N HIS A 57 -21.70 -18.04 -23.88
CA HIS A 57 -21.92 -16.80 -24.62
C HIS A 57 -23.39 -16.76 -25.07
N THR A 58 -24.24 -16.25 -24.17
CA THR A 58 -25.55 -15.75 -24.61
C THR A 58 -25.55 -14.25 -24.42
N VAL A 59 -25.47 -13.56 -25.55
CA VAL A 59 -25.67 -12.13 -25.67
C VAL A 59 -27.09 -11.81 -25.23
N LEU A 60 -27.26 -11.06 -24.16
CA LEU A 60 -28.50 -10.37 -23.85
C LEU A 60 -28.41 -8.95 -24.38
N GLN A 61 -29.16 -8.70 -25.44
CA GLN A 61 -29.43 -7.36 -25.95
C GLN A 61 -30.21 -6.52 -24.95
N SER A 62 -29.95 -5.24 -25.04
CA SER A 62 -30.47 -4.11 -24.32
C SER A 62 -31.97 -4.12 -24.06
N ASP A 63 -32.37 -3.86 -22.82
CA ASP A 63 -33.58 -3.11 -22.54
C ASP A 63 -33.34 -2.15 -21.38
N SER A 64 -33.78 -0.92 -21.62
CA SER A 64 -33.88 0.31 -20.82
C SER A 64 -33.44 0.23 -19.34
N LEU A 65 -32.27 0.80 -19.06
CA LEU A 65 -31.73 1.04 -17.73
C LEU A 65 -32.31 2.32 -17.11
N THR A 66 -33.30 2.14 -16.24
CA THR A 66 -33.70 3.12 -15.21
C THR A 66 -33.56 2.50 -13.81
N GLN A 67 -32.48 1.76 -13.56
CA GLN A 67 -32.11 1.32 -12.20
C GLN A 67 -30.63 1.65 -12.00
N SER A 68 -30.35 2.29 -10.86
CA SER A 68 -28.98 2.48 -10.36
C SER A 68 -28.21 1.15 -10.39
N PRO A 69 -26.96 1.12 -10.83
CA PRO A 69 -26.18 -0.12 -10.83
C PRO A 69 -26.15 -0.71 -9.44
N SER A 70 -26.61 -1.94 -9.31
CA SER A 70 -26.66 -2.65 -8.04
C SER A 70 -25.26 -2.77 -7.41
N THR A 71 -25.18 -2.47 -6.13
CA THR A 71 -23.99 -2.46 -5.29
C THR A 71 -23.57 -3.86 -4.84
N ASP A 72 -23.81 -4.88 -5.66
CA ASP A 72 -23.64 -6.30 -5.30
C ASP A 72 -22.23 -6.68 -4.88
N LEU A 73 -21.19 -5.94 -5.32
CA LEU A 73 -19.82 -6.21 -4.90
C LEU A 73 -19.60 -5.95 -3.40
N ALA A 74 -20.21 -4.89 -2.86
CA ALA A 74 -20.15 -4.62 -1.43
C ALA A 74 -20.83 -5.74 -0.64
N SER A 75 -21.92 -6.27 -1.17
CA SER A 75 -22.65 -7.38 -0.54
C SER A 75 -21.86 -8.68 -0.59
N ASP A 76 -21.25 -9.02 -1.71
CA ASP A 76 -20.50 -10.27 -1.87
C ASP A 76 -19.23 -10.28 -1.01
N VAL A 77 -18.50 -9.17 -0.96
CA VAL A 77 -17.33 -9.03 -0.08
C VAL A 77 -17.74 -8.97 1.39
N LEU A 78 -18.85 -8.30 1.73
CA LEU A 78 -19.34 -8.19 3.09
C LEU A 78 -19.97 -9.48 3.62
N GLN A 79 -20.69 -10.23 2.80
CA GLN A 79 -21.25 -11.53 3.21
C GLN A 79 -20.16 -12.53 3.60
N SER A 80 -19.03 -12.50 2.91
CA SER A 80 -17.90 -13.37 3.22
C SER A 80 -17.19 -13.04 4.54
N PHE A 81 -17.36 -11.81 5.06
CA PHE A 81 -16.73 -11.35 6.31
C PHE A 81 -17.69 -11.21 7.50
N ARG A 82 -18.98 -11.53 7.34
CA ARG A 82 -19.94 -11.49 8.44
C ARG A 82 -19.73 -12.67 9.39
N LEU A 83 -19.20 -12.38 10.57
CA LEU A 83 -19.54 -13.15 11.76
C LEU A 83 -21.00 -12.81 12.09
N THR A 84 -21.85 -13.81 12.30
CA THR A 84 -23.25 -13.61 12.66
C THR A 84 -23.33 -12.63 13.83
N ALA A 85 -23.71 -11.39 13.55
CA ALA A 85 -23.90 -10.39 14.59
C ALA A 85 -25.10 -10.78 15.47
N PRO A 86 -25.00 -10.69 16.79
CA PRO A 86 -26.15 -10.90 17.66
C PRO A 86 -27.22 -9.84 17.37
N ILE A 87 -28.49 -10.24 17.45
CA ILE A 87 -29.64 -9.36 17.29
C ILE A 87 -29.48 -8.19 18.26
N ARG A 88 -29.49 -6.97 17.73
CA ARG A 88 -29.41 -5.75 18.54
C ARG A 88 -30.65 -5.66 19.43
N SER A 89 -30.48 -5.77 20.73
CA SER A 89 -31.50 -5.30 21.67
C SER A 89 -31.43 -3.76 21.73
N ALA A 90 -32.53 -3.09 21.46
CA ALA A 90 -32.68 -1.66 21.72
C ALA A 90 -32.52 -1.42 23.24
N LEU A 91 -31.31 -1.14 23.68
CA LEU A 91 -31.04 -0.77 25.06
C LEU A 91 -31.28 0.75 25.15
N LYS A 92 -32.29 1.13 25.97
CA LYS A 92 -32.45 2.51 26.43
C LYS A 92 -31.11 3.01 26.97
N GLY A 93 -30.77 4.26 26.59
CA GLY A 93 -29.48 4.86 26.76
C GLY A 93 -28.85 4.77 28.15
N ASP A 94 -27.52 4.78 28.14
CA ASP A 94 -26.70 4.99 29.33
C ASP A 94 -27.08 6.36 29.94
N SER A 95 -27.27 6.43 31.25
CA SER A 95 -27.76 7.61 32.00
C SER A 95 -26.88 8.88 31.89
N LYS A 96 -25.81 8.81 31.12
CA LYS A 96 -24.86 9.91 30.86
C LYS A 96 -24.91 10.49 29.44
N LEU A 97 -25.69 9.88 28.54
CA LEU A 97 -25.79 10.36 27.16
C LEU A 97 -27.02 11.27 27.02
N PRO A 98 -26.95 12.36 26.23
CA PRO A 98 -28.11 13.21 25.94
C PRO A 98 -29.14 12.44 25.12
N ASP A 99 -30.43 12.81 25.25
CA ASP A 99 -31.51 12.21 24.47
C ASP A 99 -31.39 12.48 22.98
N SER A 100 -30.75 13.58 22.59
CA SER A 100 -30.47 13.91 21.19
C SER A 100 -29.10 14.52 21.01
N TYR A 101 -28.53 14.37 19.83
CA TYR A 101 -27.24 14.93 19.46
C TYR A 101 -27.13 15.10 17.94
N ASP A 102 -26.62 16.23 17.49
CA ASP A 102 -26.43 16.54 16.09
C ASP A 102 -25.00 17.08 15.85
N LEU A 103 -24.24 16.40 15.00
CA LEU A 103 -22.88 16.83 14.66
C LEU A 103 -22.85 18.14 13.83
N ARG A 104 -23.97 18.52 13.22
CA ARG A 104 -24.10 19.81 12.51
C ARG A 104 -23.98 20.98 13.46
N ASP A 105 -24.57 20.87 14.66
CA ASP A 105 -24.55 21.91 15.69
C ASP A 105 -23.14 22.09 16.27
N SER A 106 -22.36 21.01 16.38
CA SER A 106 -20.94 21.08 16.79
C SER A 106 -19.99 21.52 15.67
N GLY A 107 -20.48 21.75 14.48
CA GLY A 107 -19.70 22.25 13.35
C GLY A 107 -18.66 21.28 12.78
N VAL A 108 -18.77 19.98 13.09
CA VAL A 108 -17.79 18.96 12.67
C VAL A 108 -18.26 18.12 11.49
N ILE A 109 -19.34 18.52 10.81
CA ILE A 109 -19.83 17.87 9.59
C ILE A 109 -19.66 18.80 8.39
N THR A 110 -19.13 18.26 7.31
CA THR A 110 -18.99 18.91 6.00
C THR A 110 -20.32 18.92 5.25
N SER A 111 -20.41 19.73 4.17
CA SER A 111 -21.59 19.80 3.31
C SER A 111 -21.91 18.43 2.69
N ILE A 112 -23.17 18.27 2.27
CA ILE A 112 -23.60 17.12 1.50
C ILE A 112 -22.93 17.17 0.12
N LYS A 113 -22.36 16.04 -0.29
CA LYS A 113 -21.75 15.81 -1.60
C LYS A 113 -22.70 14.98 -2.47
N ASP A 114 -22.41 14.93 -3.77
CA ASP A 114 -23.17 14.15 -4.74
C ASP A 114 -22.27 13.10 -5.39
N GLN A 115 -22.65 11.81 -5.26
CA GLN A 115 -21.94 10.72 -5.89
C GLN A 115 -22.29 10.55 -7.39
N GLY A 116 -23.31 11.29 -7.88
CA GLY A 116 -23.81 11.17 -9.24
C GLY A 116 -24.21 9.73 -9.58
N ASN A 117 -24.08 9.36 -10.85
CA ASN A 117 -24.37 8.00 -11.34
C ASN A 117 -23.20 7.03 -11.10
N SER A 118 -22.79 6.87 -9.83
CA SER A 118 -21.69 6.00 -9.46
C SER A 118 -22.04 5.02 -8.33
N GLY A 119 -21.28 3.96 -8.17
CA GLY A 119 -21.32 3.05 -7.04
C GLY A 119 -20.39 3.45 -5.87
N ALA A 120 -19.99 4.74 -5.79
CA ALA A 120 -18.96 5.18 -4.84
C ALA A 120 -19.50 5.60 -3.45
N CYS A 121 -20.75 5.31 -3.11
CA CYS A 121 -21.38 5.67 -1.82
C CYS A 121 -20.50 5.30 -0.61
N TRP A 122 -19.82 4.16 -0.65
CA TRP A 122 -18.90 3.70 0.39
C TRP A 122 -17.71 4.65 0.60
N ALA A 123 -17.18 5.25 -0.47
CA ALA A 123 -16.11 6.23 -0.37
C ALA A 123 -16.62 7.53 0.26
N PHE A 124 -17.83 7.99 -0.13
CA PHE A 124 -18.47 9.17 0.44
C PHE A 124 -18.74 9.01 1.94
N GLY A 125 -19.35 7.88 2.35
CA GLY A 125 -19.62 7.61 3.76
C GLY A 125 -18.33 7.53 4.60
N THR A 126 -17.33 6.80 4.12
CA THR A 126 -16.02 6.69 4.78
C THR A 126 -15.32 8.03 4.93
N LEU A 127 -15.25 8.81 3.84
CA LEU A 127 -14.50 10.07 3.87
C LEU A 127 -15.22 11.13 4.69
N LYS A 128 -16.55 11.16 4.71
CA LYS A 128 -17.30 12.05 5.60
C LYS A 128 -17.05 11.72 7.09
N SER A 129 -16.92 10.44 7.45
CA SER A 129 -16.46 10.05 8.80
C SER A 129 -15.05 10.57 9.08
N ALA A 130 -14.11 10.37 8.15
CA ALA A 130 -12.73 10.85 8.27
C ALA A 130 -12.62 12.39 8.32
N GLU A 131 -13.42 13.11 7.52
CA GLU A 131 -13.54 14.58 7.55
C GLU A 131 -14.01 15.08 8.91
N SER A 132 -15.06 14.47 9.45
CA SER A 132 -15.58 14.76 10.78
C SER A 132 -14.50 14.61 11.86
N ASN A 133 -13.74 13.52 11.81
CA ASN A 133 -12.61 13.30 12.73
C ASN A 133 -11.50 14.34 12.55
N ALA A 134 -11.14 14.71 11.32
CA ALA A 134 -10.11 15.72 11.05
C ALA A 134 -10.49 17.10 11.60
N ILE A 135 -11.76 17.46 11.49
CA ILE A 135 -12.29 18.73 12.04
C ILE A 135 -12.26 18.66 13.57
N ARG A 136 -12.78 17.59 14.17
CA ARG A 136 -12.80 17.39 15.62
C ARG A 136 -11.41 17.42 16.24
N LYS A 137 -10.41 16.85 15.57
CA LYS A 137 -8.99 16.89 16.00
C LYS A 137 -8.30 18.24 15.72
N GLY A 138 -9.00 19.22 15.14
CA GLY A 138 -8.41 20.52 14.78
C GLY A 138 -7.33 20.42 13.68
N PHE A 139 -7.38 19.40 12.86
CA PHE A 139 -6.46 19.26 11.72
C PHE A 139 -6.90 20.13 10.55
N LEU A 140 -8.20 20.23 10.35
CA LEU A 140 -8.86 21.01 9.33
C LEU A 140 -10.03 21.77 9.92
N THR A 141 -10.46 22.84 9.23
CA THR A 141 -11.76 23.49 9.50
C THR A 141 -12.81 22.84 8.60
N LYS A 142 -14.09 23.02 8.93
CA LYS A 142 -15.25 22.55 8.15
C LYS A 142 -15.14 22.90 6.66
N ASN A 143 -14.68 24.10 6.35
CA ASN A 143 -14.57 24.58 4.96
C ASN A 143 -13.36 24.06 4.20
N HIS A 144 -12.42 23.36 4.87
CA HIS A 144 -11.21 22.82 4.28
C HIS A 144 -11.11 21.29 4.42
N ALA A 145 -12.04 20.65 5.12
CA ALA A 145 -12.15 19.22 5.21
C ALA A 145 -12.97 18.70 4.03
N ASP A 146 -12.31 18.44 2.93
CA ASP A 146 -12.89 17.98 1.68
C ASP A 146 -11.93 16.97 1.05
N PHE A 147 -12.16 15.67 1.33
CA PHE A 147 -11.33 14.57 0.83
C PHE A 147 -11.91 13.96 -0.44
N SER A 148 -11.03 13.44 -1.27
CA SER A 148 -11.32 12.95 -2.61
C SER A 148 -11.83 11.52 -2.61
N GLU A 149 -13.07 11.32 -2.98
CA GLU A 149 -13.68 10.03 -3.25
C GLU A 149 -13.09 9.38 -4.50
N ASN A 150 -12.72 10.19 -5.51
CA ASN A 150 -12.02 9.72 -6.70
C ASN A 150 -10.71 9.01 -6.34
N HIS A 151 -9.90 9.62 -5.46
CA HIS A 151 -8.63 9.02 -5.03
C HIS A 151 -8.84 7.69 -4.31
N LEU A 152 -9.77 7.66 -3.34
CA LEU A 152 -10.06 6.46 -2.57
C LEU A 152 -10.57 5.33 -3.46
N ALA A 153 -11.59 5.59 -4.30
CA ALA A 153 -12.17 4.62 -5.20
C ALA A 153 -11.14 4.07 -6.20
N TRP A 154 -10.34 4.96 -6.80
CA TRP A 154 -9.31 4.54 -7.75
C TRP A 154 -8.29 3.60 -7.10
N PHE A 155 -7.67 4.01 -6.00
CA PHE A 155 -6.59 3.24 -5.39
C PHE A 155 -7.05 2.02 -4.57
N ALA A 156 -8.33 1.90 -4.30
CA ALA A 156 -8.91 0.67 -3.77
C ALA A 156 -8.84 -0.48 -4.79
N PHE A 157 -9.05 -0.17 -6.08
CA PHE A 157 -9.12 -1.15 -7.15
C PHE A 157 -7.94 -1.11 -8.14
N HIS A 158 -6.92 -0.32 -7.88
CA HIS A 158 -5.70 -0.24 -8.70
C HIS A 158 -4.46 -0.34 -7.80
N PRO A 159 -4.08 -1.54 -7.37
CA PRO A 159 -2.78 -1.76 -6.73
C PRO A 159 -1.65 -1.36 -7.69
N SER A 160 -0.47 -1.05 -7.16
CA SER A 160 0.64 -0.57 -7.99
C SER A 160 1.26 -1.68 -8.83
N GLU A 161 1.47 -1.43 -10.11
CA GLU A 161 2.17 -2.33 -11.02
C GLU A 161 3.71 -2.14 -11.02
N ARG A 162 4.23 -1.13 -10.33
CA ARG A 162 5.67 -0.82 -10.37
C ARG A 162 6.46 -1.60 -9.33
N GLY A 163 7.17 -2.60 -9.83
CA GLY A 163 8.11 -3.41 -9.08
C GLY A 163 9.24 -2.60 -8.43
N GLY A 164 9.33 -2.69 -7.14
CA GLY A 164 10.33 -2.10 -6.25
C GLY A 164 9.89 -2.27 -4.81
N ASP A 165 8.62 -2.14 -4.58
CA ASP A 165 7.94 -2.46 -3.35
C ASP A 165 6.84 -3.48 -3.71
N LYS A 166 7.10 -4.76 -3.44
CA LYS A 166 6.20 -5.87 -3.81
C LYS A 166 4.83 -5.79 -3.14
N LEU A 167 4.73 -5.03 -2.05
CA LEU A 167 3.51 -4.77 -1.29
C LEU A 167 2.46 -3.94 -2.03
N ILE A 168 2.88 -3.23 -3.06
CA ILE A 168 2.02 -2.33 -3.81
C ILE A 168 1.18 -3.11 -4.82
N THR A 169 1.53 -4.38 -5.09
CA THR A 169 0.80 -5.25 -6.01
C THR A 169 -0.38 -5.95 -5.36
N ASP A 170 -0.46 -5.96 -4.01
CA ASP A 170 -1.53 -6.62 -3.29
C ASP A 170 -2.79 -5.75 -3.24
N GLY A 171 -3.94 -6.34 -3.49
CA GLY A 171 -5.22 -5.65 -3.46
C GLY A 171 -6.24 -6.19 -4.46
N PHE A 172 -7.29 -5.41 -4.68
CA PHE A 172 -8.34 -5.74 -5.63
C PHE A 172 -8.00 -5.20 -7.02
N TYR A 173 -8.17 -6.04 -8.04
CA TYR A 173 -8.00 -5.69 -9.44
C TYR A 173 -9.31 -5.84 -10.20
N PRO A 174 -9.72 -4.86 -11.01
CA PRO A 174 -10.82 -5.01 -11.91
C PRO A 174 -10.56 -6.13 -12.93
N ILE A 175 -11.49 -7.07 -13.09
CA ILE A 175 -11.48 -8.06 -14.18
C ILE A 175 -12.02 -7.44 -15.47
N SER A 176 -12.85 -6.38 -15.34
CA SER A 176 -13.46 -5.70 -16.48
C SER A 176 -12.46 -4.82 -17.24
N SER A 177 -12.60 -4.78 -18.55
CA SER A 177 -11.94 -3.80 -19.42
C SER A 177 -12.54 -2.38 -19.32
N ASN A 178 -13.63 -2.20 -18.58
CA ASN A 178 -14.29 -0.91 -18.42
C ASN A 178 -13.37 0.05 -17.65
N VAL A 179 -13.06 1.17 -18.27
CA VAL A 179 -12.14 2.18 -17.74
C VAL A 179 -12.64 2.81 -16.45
N ASP A 180 -13.94 2.85 -16.22
CA ASP A 180 -14.64 3.44 -15.08
C ASP A 180 -15.03 2.44 -13.98
N ALA A 181 -14.59 1.20 -14.08
CA ALA A 181 -14.96 0.10 -13.18
C ALA A 181 -14.77 0.45 -11.68
N ALA A 182 -13.71 1.16 -11.33
CA ALA A 182 -13.44 1.60 -9.95
C ALA A 182 -14.53 2.52 -9.36
N TYR A 183 -15.33 3.14 -10.21
CA TYR A 183 -16.39 4.08 -9.80
C TYR A 183 -17.79 3.49 -9.86
N THR A 184 -17.96 2.33 -10.52
CA THR A 184 -19.29 1.76 -10.79
C THR A 184 -19.56 0.45 -10.05
N TRP A 185 -18.52 -0.21 -9.51
CA TRP A 185 -18.67 -1.53 -8.93
C TRP A 185 -19.11 -1.59 -7.48
N GLY A 186 -19.21 -0.45 -6.83
CA GLY A 186 -19.46 -0.39 -5.40
C GLY A 186 -18.20 -0.67 -4.58
N GLY A 187 -18.39 -0.92 -3.31
CA GLY A 187 -17.35 -1.18 -2.32
C GLY A 187 -17.93 -1.19 -0.92
N SER A 188 -17.09 -1.10 0.11
CA SER A 188 -17.50 -1.10 1.51
C SER A 188 -16.54 -0.29 2.37
N SER A 189 -16.96 0.03 3.60
CA SER A 189 -16.08 0.62 4.62
C SER A 189 -14.86 -0.25 4.89
N LEU A 190 -14.97 -1.58 4.76
CA LEU A 190 -13.85 -2.50 4.91
C LEU A 190 -12.81 -2.36 3.79
N ILE A 191 -13.24 -2.21 2.52
CA ILE A 191 -12.35 -1.94 1.39
C ILE A 191 -11.64 -0.59 1.58
N ALA A 192 -12.35 0.43 2.05
CA ALA A 192 -11.76 1.71 2.40
C ALA A 192 -10.72 1.58 3.51
N LEU A 193 -11.04 0.84 4.57
CA LEU A 193 -10.14 0.56 5.68
C LEU A 193 -8.82 -0.07 5.18
N PHE A 194 -8.88 -1.12 4.36
CA PHE A 194 -7.70 -1.78 3.81
C PHE A 194 -6.86 -0.83 2.94
N THR A 195 -7.53 0.00 2.14
CA THR A 195 -6.88 0.98 1.29
C THR A 195 -6.16 2.06 2.10
N LEU A 196 -6.81 2.59 3.13
CA LEU A 196 -6.26 3.64 3.98
C LEU A 196 -5.20 3.11 4.95
N ALA A 197 -5.31 1.87 5.43
CA ALA A 197 -4.31 1.25 6.32
C ALA A 197 -2.94 1.09 5.67
N ARG A 198 -2.88 0.93 4.35
CA ARG A 198 -1.62 0.91 3.60
C ARG A 198 -1.10 2.30 3.21
N TRP A 199 -1.73 3.37 3.69
CA TRP A 199 -1.42 4.77 3.43
C TRP A 199 -1.73 5.25 2.01
N SER A 200 -2.67 4.62 1.32
CA SER A 200 -3.20 5.10 0.04
C SER A 200 -4.29 6.16 0.27
N GLY A 201 -3.90 7.37 0.69
CA GLY A 201 -4.83 8.49 0.99
C GLY A 201 -4.77 8.84 2.49
N VAL A 202 -5.55 9.83 2.97
CA VAL A 202 -6.53 10.63 2.22
C VAL A 202 -5.86 11.84 1.55
N VAL A 203 -6.38 12.28 0.40
CA VAL A 203 -5.96 13.52 -0.27
C VAL A 203 -7.14 14.48 -0.38
N SER A 204 -6.89 15.79 -0.60
CA SER A 204 -7.96 16.76 -0.82
C SER A 204 -8.69 16.52 -2.13
N GLU A 205 -9.96 16.86 -2.20
CA GLU A 205 -10.80 16.84 -3.40
C GLU A 205 -10.18 17.64 -4.55
N SER A 206 -9.60 18.80 -4.27
CA SER A 206 -8.87 19.62 -5.26
C SER A 206 -7.69 18.91 -5.92
N THR A 207 -7.10 17.88 -5.28
CA THR A 207 -6.01 17.08 -5.84
C THR A 207 -6.50 16.06 -6.87
N ALA A 208 -7.65 15.44 -6.61
CA ALA A 208 -8.26 14.44 -7.48
C ALA A 208 -9.80 14.60 -7.45
N PRO A 209 -10.37 15.60 -8.14
CA PRO A 209 -11.81 15.90 -8.12
C PRO A 209 -12.66 14.71 -8.57
N PHE A 210 -13.83 14.57 -7.92
CA PHE A 210 -14.83 13.57 -8.24
C PHE A 210 -15.94 14.18 -9.11
N GLN A 211 -16.20 13.58 -10.27
CA GLN A 211 -17.28 13.95 -11.20
C GLN A 211 -17.78 12.68 -11.88
N ALA A 212 -19.01 12.26 -11.62
CA ALA A 212 -19.45 10.92 -11.99
C ALA A 212 -20.90 10.85 -12.53
N ASP A 213 -21.46 11.95 -13.00
CA ASP A 213 -22.84 11.98 -13.54
C ASP A 213 -22.92 11.20 -14.86
N THR A 214 -21.89 11.27 -15.67
CA THR A 214 -21.83 10.63 -16.99
C THR A 214 -20.69 9.64 -17.12
N LEU A 215 -20.81 8.68 -18.05
CA LEU A 215 -19.71 7.77 -18.41
C LEU A 215 -18.48 8.55 -18.90
N ALA A 216 -18.68 9.67 -19.60
CA ALA A 216 -17.57 10.50 -20.10
C ALA A 216 -16.74 11.08 -18.95
N GLU A 217 -17.39 11.61 -17.91
CA GLU A 217 -16.75 12.15 -16.71
C GLU A 217 -16.01 11.07 -15.95
N ARG A 218 -16.64 9.91 -15.69
CA ARG A 218 -15.97 8.77 -15.02
C ARG A 218 -14.76 8.29 -15.80
N SER A 219 -14.86 8.19 -17.12
CA SER A 219 -13.75 7.81 -18.00
C SER A 219 -12.63 8.87 -17.97
N ALA A 220 -12.96 10.17 -17.93
CA ALA A 220 -11.98 11.23 -17.83
C ALA A 220 -11.24 11.20 -16.47
N MET A 221 -11.94 10.95 -15.36
CA MET A 221 -11.34 10.72 -14.05
C MET A 221 -10.36 9.56 -14.09
N ALA A 222 -10.78 8.40 -14.59
CA ALA A 222 -9.95 7.19 -14.71
C ALA A 222 -8.67 7.44 -15.52
N GLN A 223 -8.79 8.11 -16.67
CA GLN A 223 -7.63 8.45 -17.50
C GLN A 223 -6.68 9.42 -16.79
N LYS A 224 -7.20 10.41 -16.06
CA LYS A 224 -6.41 11.34 -15.26
C LYS A 224 -5.68 10.60 -14.13
N MET A 225 -6.36 9.71 -13.41
CA MET A 225 -5.75 8.91 -12.35
C MET A 225 -4.69 7.95 -12.88
N LYS A 226 -4.96 7.26 -14.00
CA LYS A 226 -3.99 6.40 -14.68
C LYS A 226 -2.74 7.17 -15.13
N LYS A 227 -2.89 8.39 -15.64
CA LYS A 227 -1.78 9.27 -16.06
C LYS A 227 -0.98 9.80 -14.85
N SER A 228 -1.66 10.21 -13.78
CA SER A 228 -1.03 10.72 -12.56
C SER A 228 -0.38 9.62 -11.73
N GLY A 229 -0.95 8.42 -11.78
CA GLY A 229 -0.38 7.17 -11.30
C GLY A 229 0.09 7.22 -9.84
N GLU A 230 1.15 6.47 -9.58
CA GLU A 230 1.72 6.24 -8.26
C GLU A 230 2.16 7.52 -7.50
N VAL A 231 2.37 8.64 -8.22
CA VAL A 231 2.74 9.93 -7.60
C VAL A 231 1.65 10.44 -6.65
N LEU A 232 0.38 10.12 -6.95
CA LEU A 232 -0.75 10.56 -6.12
C LEU A 232 -1.04 9.59 -4.97
N ARG A 233 -0.78 8.30 -5.09
CA ARG A 233 -1.15 7.26 -4.13
C ARG A 233 -0.80 7.62 -2.68
N TYR A 234 0.43 8.07 -2.45
CA TYR A 234 0.95 8.41 -1.12
C TYR A 234 1.06 9.92 -0.87
N ARG A 235 0.41 10.75 -1.71
CA ARG A 235 0.45 12.21 -1.57
C ARG A 235 -0.63 12.68 -0.59
N SER A 236 -0.49 12.30 0.66
CA SER A 236 -1.44 12.65 1.71
C SER A 236 -0.78 13.47 2.81
N ASN A 237 -1.56 14.33 3.46
CA ASN A 237 -1.16 15.04 4.69
C ASN A 237 -1.64 14.32 5.94
N TYR A 238 -2.52 13.32 5.79
CA TYR A 238 -3.11 12.56 6.87
C TYR A 238 -3.12 11.08 6.51
N HIS A 239 -2.87 10.22 7.50
CA HIS A 239 -3.03 8.78 7.39
C HIS A 239 -4.15 8.32 8.32
N MET A 240 -4.80 7.23 8.00
CA MET A 240 -5.71 6.57 8.92
C MET A 240 -4.92 6.06 10.13
N GLN A 241 -5.37 6.42 11.32
CA GLN A 241 -4.84 5.96 12.60
C GLN A 241 -5.59 4.73 13.08
N ASN A 242 -6.92 4.82 13.11
CA ASN A 242 -7.81 3.74 13.49
C ASN A 242 -9.02 3.71 12.56
N ALA A 243 -9.61 2.53 12.44
CA ALA A 243 -10.96 2.36 11.89
C ALA A 243 -11.67 1.32 12.79
N THR A 244 -12.55 1.79 13.63
CA THR A 244 -13.23 0.97 14.62
C THR A 244 -14.61 0.55 14.11
N CYS A 245 -14.87 -0.75 14.10
CA CYS A 245 -16.15 -1.33 13.72
C CYS A 245 -17.07 -1.43 14.94
N TYR A 246 -18.30 -1.02 14.76
CA TYR A 246 -19.32 -1.01 15.82
C TYR A 246 -20.51 -1.93 15.51
N ASP A 247 -20.41 -2.85 14.55
CA ASP A 247 -21.54 -3.68 14.13
C ASP A 247 -22.19 -4.47 15.26
N ALA A 248 -21.39 -5.09 16.11
CA ALA A 248 -21.87 -5.84 17.28
C ALA A 248 -21.94 -4.98 18.55
N ALA A 249 -21.57 -3.70 18.48
CA ALA A 249 -21.52 -2.82 19.64
C ALA A 249 -22.93 -2.35 20.05
N PRO A 250 -23.19 -2.08 21.35
CA PRO A 250 -24.44 -1.49 21.80
C PRO A 250 -24.63 -0.07 21.25
N THR A 251 -25.88 0.38 21.15
CA THR A 251 -26.23 1.74 20.66
C THR A 251 -25.51 2.85 21.43
N SER A 252 -25.28 2.68 22.73
CA SER A 252 -24.50 3.63 23.54
C SER A 252 -23.06 3.81 23.04
N ALA A 253 -22.43 2.78 22.48
CA ALA A 253 -21.10 2.89 21.88
C ALA A 253 -21.11 3.73 20.60
N TRP A 254 -22.15 3.62 19.76
CA TRP A 254 -22.34 4.48 18.60
C TRP A 254 -22.49 5.95 18.98
N LYS A 255 -23.35 6.21 19.97
CA LYS A 255 -23.56 7.55 20.52
C LYS A 255 -22.26 8.14 21.08
N ASN A 256 -21.52 7.35 21.85
CA ASN A 256 -20.19 7.75 22.35
C ASN A 256 -19.19 8.03 21.21
N ALA A 257 -19.18 7.23 20.16
CA ALA A 257 -18.32 7.45 19.00
C ALA A 257 -18.69 8.75 18.25
N LEU A 258 -19.99 9.02 18.05
CA LEU A 258 -20.50 10.26 17.48
C LEU A 258 -20.06 11.48 18.30
N MET A 259 -20.16 11.42 19.61
CA MET A 259 -19.77 12.53 20.50
C MET A 259 -18.26 12.75 20.54
N ASN A 260 -17.45 11.70 20.52
CA ASN A 260 -16.04 11.77 20.91
C ASN A 260 -15.05 11.46 19.78
N THR A 261 -15.48 10.76 18.71
CA THR A 261 -14.58 10.28 17.66
C THR A 261 -14.87 10.92 16.31
N SER A 262 -15.99 10.57 15.70
CA SER A 262 -16.37 11.04 14.35
C SER A 262 -17.83 10.71 14.05
N ALA A 263 -18.33 11.19 12.92
CA ALA A 263 -19.49 10.61 12.25
C ALA A 263 -19.20 9.13 11.91
N LEU A 264 -20.26 8.30 11.76
CA LEU A 264 -20.14 6.87 11.50
C LEU A 264 -20.51 6.57 10.04
N ALA A 265 -19.59 5.99 9.27
CA ALA A 265 -19.96 5.37 8.00
C ALA A 265 -20.78 4.13 8.28
N ALA A 266 -21.89 3.92 7.57
CA ALA A 266 -22.79 2.80 7.81
C ALA A 266 -23.36 2.25 6.51
N GLY A 267 -23.27 0.96 6.32
CA GLY A 267 -23.96 0.24 5.25
C GLY A 267 -25.44 0.05 5.59
N MET A 268 -26.31 0.10 4.60
CA MET A 268 -27.73 -0.21 4.72
C MET A 268 -28.30 -0.73 3.41
N TYR A 269 -29.45 -1.38 3.45
CA TYR A 269 -30.22 -1.64 2.25
C TYR A 269 -31.14 -0.46 1.99
N TYR A 270 -30.85 0.32 0.95
CA TYR A 270 -31.64 1.48 0.56
C TYR A 270 -32.56 1.16 -0.63
N ASN A 271 -33.86 1.44 -0.47
CA ASN A 271 -34.85 1.34 -1.52
C ASN A 271 -35.83 2.52 -1.36
N THR A 272 -35.99 3.32 -2.41
CA THR A 272 -36.83 4.52 -2.42
C THR A 272 -38.29 4.27 -2.05
N ALA A 273 -38.78 3.03 -2.19
CA ALA A 273 -40.13 2.66 -1.76
C ALA A 273 -40.37 2.80 -0.24
N TYR A 274 -39.28 2.80 0.55
CA TYR A 274 -39.34 2.96 2.01
C TYR A 274 -38.90 4.34 2.48
N ALA A 275 -38.48 5.20 1.55
CA ALA A 275 -38.17 6.59 1.83
C ALA A 275 -39.45 7.42 1.78
N SER A 276 -39.61 8.36 2.70
CA SER A 276 -40.75 9.25 2.77
C SER A 276 -40.31 10.66 3.14
N LYS A 277 -41.06 11.65 2.69
CA LYS A 277 -40.87 13.05 3.08
C LYS A 277 -42.16 13.56 3.73
N GLY A 278 -42.12 13.74 5.04
CA GLY A 278 -43.21 14.29 5.83
C GLY A 278 -42.94 15.72 6.32
N SER A 279 -43.84 16.26 7.11
CA SER A 279 -43.69 17.58 7.74
C SER A 279 -42.52 17.67 8.74
N ALA A 280 -42.12 16.54 9.31
CA ALA A 280 -41.02 16.41 10.26
C ALA A 280 -39.67 16.03 9.56
N GLY A 281 -39.62 16.10 8.22
CA GLY A 281 -38.45 15.77 7.45
C GLY A 281 -38.53 14.46 6.66
N ALA A 282 -37.43 14.11 5.99
CA ALA A 282 -37.31 12.84 5.29
C ALA A 282 -37.05 11.71 6.28
N THR A 283 -37.73 10.57 6.09
CA THR A 283 -37.64 9.37 6.96
C THR A 283 -37.38 8.13 6.14
N TYR A 284 -36.75 7.14 6.78
CA TYR A 284 -36.52 5.82 6.19
C TYR A 284 -36.70 4.71 7.20
N TYR A 285 -37.54 3.74 6.89
CA TYR A 285 -37.67 2.47 7.62
C TYR A 285 -38.26 1.41 6.71
N GLN A 286 -37.57 0.28 6.57
CA GLN A 286 -38.05 -0.80 5.73
C GLN A 286 -38.78 -1.88 6.56
N THR A 287 -40.07 -2.05 6.28
CA THR A 287 -40.92 -3.02 6.97
C THR A 287 -40.82 -4.44 6.43
N ALA A 288 -40.33 -4.63 5.20
CA ALA A 288 -40.26 -5.97 4.56
C ALA A 288 -39.37 -6.96 5.33
N TYR A 289 -38.48 -6.48 6.18
CA TYR A 289 -37.58 -7.29 7.01
C TYR A 289 -37.78 -7.08 8.51
N ALA A 290 -38.79 -6.31 8.91
CA ALA A 290 -39.08 -6.08 10.31
C ALA A 290 -39.37 -7.43 11.00
N GLY A 291 -38.54 -7.77 11.99
CA GLY A 291 -38.63 -9.05 12.72
C GLY A 291 -37.95 -10.24 12.00
N SER A 292 -37.32 -10.05 10.84
CA SER A 292 -36.56 -11.09 10.17
C SER A 292 -35.14 -11.14 10.70
N THR A 293 -34.60 -12.34 10.92
CA THR A 293 -33.17 -12.57 11.16
C THR A 293 -32.35 -12.58 9.85
N ALA A 294 -33.02 -12.63 8.69
CA ALA A 294 -32.39 -12.54 7.38
C ALA A 294 -32.11 -11.08 7.06
N VAL A 295 -30.90 -10.63 7.31
CA VAL A 295 -30.43 -9.29 6.90
C VAL A 295 -30.13 -9.34 5.41
N LYS A 296 -30.81 -8.49 4.61
CA LYS A 296 -30.38 -8.31 3.19
C LYS A 296 -29.00 -7.70 3.16
N SER A 297 -28.27 -8.05 2.11
CA SER A 297 -27.02 -7.43 1.77
C SER A 297 -27.19 -5.91 1.62
N SER A 298 -26.26 -5.14 2.19
CA SER A 298 -26.21 -3.69 2.02
C SER A 298 -26.04 -3.34 0.55
N ASN A 299 -26.79 -2.38 0.04
CA ASN A 299 -26.64 -1.84 -1.30
C ASN A 299 -26.30 -0.35 -1.32
N HIS A 300 -26.18 0.28 -0.15
CA HIS A 300 -25.84 1.69 -0.01
C HIS A 300 -25.02 1.94 1.24
N CYS A 301 -24.18 2.97 1.21
CA CYS A 301 -23.44 3.44 2.38
C CYS A 301 -23.78 4.90 2.64
N VAL A 302 -24.11 5.19 3.87
CA VAL A 302 -24.49 6.51 4.38
C VAL A 302 -23.62 6.91 5.56
N THR A 303 -23.87 8.11 6.13
CA THR A 303 -23.13 8.56 7.30
C THR A 303 -24.09 8.93 8.42
N ILE A 304 -24.03 8.23 9.54
CA ILE A 304 -24.76 8.59 10.75
C ILE A 304 -24.06 9.77 11.41
N ILE A 305 -24.80 10.86 11.65
CA ILE A 305 -24.27 12.12 12.15
C ILE A 305 -24.94 12.60 13.44
N GLY A 306 -25.92 11.85 13.94
CA GLY A 306 -26.63 12.21 15.15
C GLY A 306 -27.73 11.21 15.49
N TRP A 307 -28.51 11.54 16.49
CA TRP A 307 -29.66 10.76 16.94
C TRP A 307 -30.65 11.65 17.68
N ASP A 308 -31.88 11.17 17.79
CA ASP A 308 -32.91 11.65 18.72
C ASP A 308 -33.69 10.45 19.27
N ASP A 309 -33.62 10.20 20.61
CA ASP A 309 -34.28 9.11 21.27
C ASP A 309 -35.82 9.30 21.34
N ASN A 310 -36.23 10.56 21.22
CA ASN A 310 -37.62 10.98 21.25
C ASN A 310 -38.20 11.27 19.85
N TYR A 311 -37.46 10.97 18.77
CA TYR A 311 -37.96 11.14 17.41
C TYR A 311 -39.21 10.28 17.22
N SER A 312 -40.35 10.92 17.09
CA SER A 312 -41.62 10.22 17.08
C SER A 312 -41.76 9.25 15.91
N ARG A 313 -42.13 8.02 16.18
CA ARG A 313 -42.47 7.02 15.15
C ARG A 313 -43.62 7.48 14.26
N LEU A 314 -44.45 8.43 14.71
CA LEU A 314 -45.57 9.01 13.95
C LEU A 314 -45.07 9.91 12.77
N ASN A 315 -43.81 10.30 12.78
CA ASN A 315 -43.18 11.00 11.64
C ASN A 315 -42.96 10.07 10.45
N PHE A 316 -42.93 8.75 10.68
CA PHE A 316 -42.89 7.77 9.61
C PHE A 316 -44.29 7.49 9.06
N PRO A 317 -44.42 7.24 7.74
CA PRO A 317 -45.73 6.94 7.14
C PRO A 317 -46.35 5.67 7.75
N SER A 318 -47.66 5.58 7.80
CA SER A 318 -48.37 4.47 8.38
C SER A 318 -48.00 3.11 7.78
N SER A 319 -47.69 3.08 6.48
CA SER A 319 -47.23 1.90 5.74
C SER A 319 -45.85 1.40 6.15
N HIS A 320 -44.99 2.28 6.69
CA HIS A 320 -43.63 1.98 7.07
C HIS A 320 -43.28 2.61 8.43
N ARG A 321 -44.11 2.32 9.42
CA ARG A 321 -43.98 2.90 10.76
C ARG A 321 -43.27 1.90 11.69
N PRO A 322 -42.19 2.32 12.38
CA PRO A 322 -41.55 1.51 13.41
C PRO A 322 -42.47 1.35 14.63
N LYS A 323 -42.15 0.41 15.49
CA LYS A 323 -42.92 0.11 16.69
C LYS A 323 -42.64 1.08 17.83
N SER A 324 -41.44 1.64 17.88
CA SER A 324 -40.98 2.54 18.95
C SER A 324 -40.46 3.87 18.36
N ASP A 325 -40.40 4.88 19.22
CA ASP A 325 -39.72 6.13 18.93
C ASP A 325 -38.20 5.97 18.91
N GLY A 326 -37.50 6.94 18.32
CA GLY A 326 -36.06 7.02 18.22
C GLY A 326 -35.55 6.77 16.81
N ALA A 327 -34.66 7.66 16.40
CA ALA A 327 -34.04 7.58 15.07
C ALA A 327 -32.61 8.13 15.03
N TRP A 328 -31.84 7.61 14.09
CA TRP A 328 -30.54 8.15 13.69
C TRP A 328 -30.72 9.27 12.68
N LEU A 329 -29.99 10.37 12.86
CA LEU A 329 -29.85 11.40 11.83
C LEU A 329 -28.75 10.99 10.87
N VAL A 330 -29.06 10.94 9.57
CA VAL A 330 -28.19 10.38 8.53
C VAL A 330 -27.93 11.43 7.45
N ALA A 331 -26.69 11.54 7.02
CA ALA A 331 -26.25 12.26 5.82
C ALA A 331 -26.11 11.29 4.65
N ASN A 332 -26.81 11.59 3.55
CA ASN A 332 -26.78 10.86 2.28
C ASN A 332 -25.70 11.44 1.34
N SER A 333 -25.48 10.81 0.20
CA SER A 333 -24.52 11.20 -0.85
C SER A 333 -25.17 11.46 -2.22
N TYR A 334 -26.45 11.84 -2.24
CA TYR A 334 -27.21 12.11 -3.47
C TYR A 334 -27.43 13.63 -3.71
N GLY A 335 -26.55 14.47 -3.16
CA GLY A 335 -26.67 15.91 -3.25
C GLY A 335 -27.72 16.52 -2.30
N SER A 336 -27.66 17.83 -2.13
CA SER A 336 -28.54 18.57 -1.21
C SER A 336 -29.96 18.78 -1.73
N LYS A 337 -30.26 18.42 -2.97
CA LYS A 337 -31.62 18.53 -3.55
C LYS A 337 -32.51 17.32 -3.24
N THR A 338 -31.92 16.26 -2.72
CA THR A 338 -32.62 15.03 -2.34
C THR A 338 -32.92 15.01 -0.84
N ASP A 339 -33.81 14.12 -0.39
CA ASP A 339 -34.20 13.97 1.00
C ASP A 339 -34.61 15.34 1.62
N GLU A 340 -34.17 15.65 2.82
CA GLU A 340 -34.25 16.97 3.41
C GLU A 340 -32.87 17.64 3.40
N ASN A 341 -32.54 18.32 2.32
CA ASN A 341 -31.21 18.91 2.09
C ASN A 341 -30.09 17.86 2.15
N GLY A 342 -30.38 16.62 1.73
CA GLY A 342 -29.45 15.50 1.75
C GLY A 342 -29.38 14.75 3.09
N TYR A 343 -30.32 15.00 4.01
CA TYR A 343 -30.43 14.31 5.31
C TYR A 343 -31.75 13.58 5.43
N PHE A 344 -31.77 12.50 6.24
CA PHE A 344 -32.98 11.79 6.61
C PHE A 344 -32.87 11.16 7.99
N TRP A 345 -34.02 10.84 8.58
CA TRP A 345 -34.12 10.13 9.84
C TRP A 345 -34.32 8.65 9.59
N LEU A 346 -33.40 7.83 10.13
CA LEU A 346 -33.39 6.39 9.99
C LEU A 346 -33.83 5.76 11.30
N SER A 347 -34.92 4.98 11.30
CA SER A 347 -35.41 4.34 12.51
C SER A 347 -34.34 3.51 13.21
N TYR A 348 -34.30 3.53 14.54
CA TYR A 348 -33.48 2.60 15.31
C TYR A 348 -33.83 1.12 15.06
N GLU A 349 -35.03 0.86 14.60
CA GLU A 349 -35.50 -0.51 14.26
C GLU A 349 -35.09 -0.94 12.84
N GLU A 350 -34.36 -0.09 12.06
CA GLU A 350 -33.92 -0.47 10.72
C GLU A 350 -32.98 -1.69 10.77
N PRO A 351 -33.42 -2.85 10.23
CA PRO A 351 -32.68 -4.10 10.39
C PRO A 351 -31.47 -4.24 9.48
N SER A 352 -31.39 -3.40 8.44
CA SER A 352 -30.35 -3.54 7.40
C SER A 352 -29.05 -2.81 7.72
N ILE A 353 -29.00 -2.02 8.81
CA ILE A 353 -27.77 -1.28 9.16
C ILE A 353 -26.67 -2.27 9.50
N CYS A 354 -25.52 -2.09 8.84
CA CYS A 354 -24.33 -2.91 9.03
C CYS A 354 -23.07 -2.11 8.63
N ASP A 355 -21.91 -2.73 8.80
CA ASP A 355 -20.63 -2.15 8.34
C ASP A 355 -20.39 -0.74 8.93
N VAL A 356 -20.68 -0.60 10.24
CA VAL A 356 -20.67 0.69 10.95
C VAL A 356 -19.29 1.00 11.45
N TYR A 357 -18.64 2.00 10.88
CA TYR A 357 -17.24 2.35 11.17
C TYR A 357 -17.07 3.82 11.56
N ALA A 358 -16.21 4.05 12.56
CA ALA A 358 -15.59 5.36 12.80
C ALA A 358 -14.17 5.36 12.26
N PHE A 359 -13.81 6.36 11.43
CA PHE A 359 -12.48 6.52 10.87
C PHE A 359 -11.73 7.65 11.57
N GLU A 360 -10.57 7.34 12.14
CA GLU A 360 -9.70 8.30 12.79
C GLU A 360 -8.44 8.56 11.97
N LEU A 361 -8.07 9.83 11.87
CA LEU A 361 -6.87 10.28 11.16
C LEU A 361 -5.76 10.73 12.08
N GLU A 362 -4.55 10.70 11.56
CA GLU A 362 -3.36 11.31 12.15
C GLU A 362 -2.55 12.06 11.07
N LYS A 363 -1.74 13.05 11.50
CA LYS A 363 -0.87 13.76 10.55
C LYS A 363 0.21 12.82 10.01
N ASN A 364 0.47 12.86 8.70
CA ASN A 364 1.52 12.07 8.05
C ASN A 364 2.92 12.34 8.59
N THR A 365 3.11 13.49 9.27
CA THR A 365 4.38 13.84 9.92
C THR A 365 4.69 13.01 11.17
N LYS A 366 3.74 12.21 11.68
CA LYS A 366 3.93 11.38 12.88
C LYS A 366 4.89 10.23 12.62
N TYR A 367 4.81 9.61 11.45
CA TYR A 367 5.68 8.52 11.01
C TYR A 367 6.25 8.81 9.61
N ASP A 368 7.36 8.17 9.24
CA ASP A 368 8.00 8.31 7.92
C ASP A 368 8.02 6.99 7.15
N THR A 369 7.67 5.88 7.80
CA THR A 369 7.68 4.54 7.20
C THR A 369 6.58 3.69 7.80
N ASN A 370 5.83 3.03 6.92
CA ASN A 370 4.91 1.94 7.22
C ASN A 370 5.56 0.65 6.70
N TYR A 371 6.00 -0.23 7.59
CA TYR A 371 6.44 -1.57 7.27
C TYR A 371 5.23 -2.50 7.29
N GLN A 372 4.98 -3.21 6.20
CA GLN A 372 3.83 -4.11 6.05
C GLN A 372 4.10 -5.16 4.99
N TYR A 373 3.36 -6.26 5.04
CA TYR A 373 3.29 -7.28 4.00
C TYR A 373 1.85 -7.58 3.57
N ASP A 374 0.89 -7.14 4.34
CA ASP A 374 -0.55 -7.32 4.17
C ASP A 374 -1.18 -6.15 3.39
N GLY A 375 -0.82 -5.99 2.14
CA GLY A 375 -1.35 -4.93 1.28
C GLY A 375 -2.82 -5.10 0.93
N PHE A 376 -3.32 -6.34 0.92
CA PHE A 376 -4.73 -6.66 0.70
C PHE A 376 -5.60 -6.40 1.96
N GLY A 377 -5.03 -6.53 3.17
CA GLY A 377 -5.78 -6.57 4.42
C GLY A 377 -6.11 -8.01 4.84
N TRP A 378 -6.87 -8.18 5.92
CA TRP A 378 -7.24 -9.51 6.37
C TRP A 378 -8.41 -10.09 5.56
N GLY A 379 -8.41 -11.39 5.34
CA GLY A 379 -9.48 -12.14 4.70
C GLY A 379 -9.61 -13.54 5.28
N SER A 380 -8.74 -13.87 6.24
CA SER A 380 -8.76 -15.13 6.98
C SER A 380 -8.12 -14.92 8.35
N ALA A 381 -8.20 -15.91 9.22
CA ALA A 381 -7.57 -15.88 10.54
C ALA A 381 -7.19 -17.26 11.05
N ILE A 382 -6.17 -17.31 11.91
CA ILE A 382 -5.77 -18.53 12.62
C ILE A 382 -6.32 -18.44 14.05
N PRO A 383 -7.29 -19.31 14.44
CA PRO A 383 -7.86 -19.33 15.78
C PRO A 383 -6.98 -20.09 16.75
N ASP A 384 -7.08 -19.74 18.03
CA ASP A 384 -6.55 -20.51 19.15
C ASP A 384 -7.40 -20.28 20.38
N THR A 385 -7.57 -21.33 21.21
CA THR A 385 -8.43 -21.28 22.40
C THR A 385 -7.84 -20.47 23.55
N THR A 386 -6.53 -20.25 23.55
CA THR A 386 -5.81 -19.52 24.61
C THR A 386 -5.17 -18.26 24.12
N SER A 387 -4.35 -18.36 23.06
CA SER A 387 -3.70 -17.21 22.44
C SER A 387 -3.21 -17.52 21.05
N SER A 388 -3.56 -16.71 20.08
CA SER A 388 -3.02 -16.79 18.72
C SER A 388 -1.88 -15.81 18.54
N LYS A 389 -0.72 -16.28 18.03
CA LYS A 389 0.50 -15.47 17.96
C LYS A 389 1.07 -15.44 16.54
N GLY A 390 1.35 -14.23 16.07
CA GLY A 390 1.95 -14.00 14.76
C GLY A 390 3.14 -13.05 14.81
N ALA A 391 3.96 -13.09 13.76
CA ALA A 391 5.12 -12.22 13.63
C ALA A 391 5.43 -11.86 12.18
N ASN A 392 5.93 -10.64 11.97
CA ASN A 392 6.55 -10.23 10.71
C ASN A 392 7.99 -9.81 10.93
N ILE A 393 8.91 -10.24 10.04
CA ILE A 393 10.30 -9.83 10.03
C ILE A 393 10.49 -8.76 8.97
N PHE A 394 10.88 -7.56 9.39
CA PHE A 394 11.12 -6.42 8.52
C PHE A 394 12.60 -6.06 8.45
N ARG A 395 12.99 -5.43 7.34
CA ARG A 395 14.32 -4.87 7.17
C ARG A 395 14.27 -3.34 7.25
N VAL A 396 15.02 -2.76 8.20
CA VAL A 396 15.12 -1.31 8.35
C VAL A 396 15.72 -0.69 7.10
N ARG A 397 15.15 0.40 6.60
CA ARG A 397 15.72 1.18 5.48
C ARG A 397 17.20 1.47 5.73
N SER A 398 18.03 1.26 4.70
CA SER A 398 19.50 1.35 4.85
C SER A 398 20.02 2.78 4.98
N ASP A 399 19.22 3.77 4.61
CA ASP A 399 19.59 5.19 4.53
C ASP A 399 19.34 5.97 5.83
N TYR A 400 18.56 5.40 6.77
CA TYR A 400 18.25 6.01 8.06
C TYR A 400 18.38 5.01 9.21
N ASN A 401 18.73 5.52 10.40
CA ASN A 401 18.32 4.91 11.65
C ASN A 401 16.91 5.38 11.95
N GLN A 402 16.13 4.56 12.61
CA GLN A 402 14.72 4.85 12.86
C GLN A 402 14.35 4.59 14.31
N SER A 403 13.22 5.14 14.71
CA SER A 403 12.55 4.86 15.95
C SER A 403 11.19 4.25 15.62
N LEU A 404 11.00 2.97 15.92
CA LEU A 404 9.69 2.32 15.81
C LEU A 404 8.80 2.89 16.92
N LYS A 405 7.68 3.44 16.56
CA LYS A 405 6.79 4.21 17.46
C LYS A 405 5.51 3.49 17.78
N ALA A 406 4.95 2.77 16.80
CA ALA A 406 3.66 2.12 16.92
C ALA A 406 3.58 0.88 16.02
N VAL A 407 2.59 0.06 16.28
CA VAL A 407 2.25 -1.13 15.50
C VAL A 407 0.78 -1.05 15.10
N GLY A 408 0.48 -1.26 13.83
CA GLY A 408 -0.87 -1.39 13.31
C GLY A 408 -1.28 -2.85 13.28
N ILE A 409 -2.46 -3.15 13.80
CA ILE A 409 -3.05 -4.49 13.82
C ILE A 409 -4.51 -4.45 13.43
N TYR A 410 -5.03 -5.57 12.97
CA TYR A 410 -6.47 -5.80 12.87
C TYR A 410 -6.95 -6.68 14.02
N THR A 411 -8.16 -6.45 14.49
CA THR A 411 -8.92 -7.36 15.33
C THR A 411 -10.21 -7.69 14.61
N ILE A 412 -10.63 -8.95 14.63
CA ILE A 412 -11.83 -9.43 13.93
C ILE A 412 -12.98 -9.75 14.88
N THR A 413 -12.70 -9.75 16.17
CA THR A 413 -13.72 -9.87 17.24
C THR A 413 -13.54 -8.73 18.22
N ASP A 414 -14.63 -8.39 18.92
CA ASP A 414 -14.63 -7.40 19.99
C ASP A 414 -13.90 -7.89 21.24
N ALA A 415 -13.58 -6.95 22.12
CA ALA A 415 -13.02 -7.21 23.44
C ALA A 415 -11.68 -8.00 23.43
N GLN A 416 -10.80 -7.72 22.45
CA GLN A 416 -9.50 -8.37 22.34
C GLN A 416 -8.45 -7.75 23.26
N ASN A 417 -7.64 -8.60 23.89
CA ASN A 417 -6.40 -8.18 24.54
C ASN A 417 -5.21 -8.59 23.69
N VAL A 418 -4.25 -7.70 23.51
CA VAL A 418 -3.07 -7.97 22.69
C VAL A 418 -1.76 -7.65 23.42
N THR A 419 -0.72 -8.42 23.14
CA THR A 419 0.65 -8.15 23.59
C THR A 419 1.55 -7.98 22.36
N ILE A 420 2.28 -6.87 22.29
CA ILE A 420 3.20 -6.54 21.21
C ILE A 420 4.63 -6.58 21.75
N GLN A 421 5.50 -7.32 21.06
CA GLN A 421 6.92 -7.46 21.39
C GLN A 421 7.79 -7.14 20.17
N ILE A 422 8.88 -6.41 20.38
CA ILE A 422 9.82 -6.01 19.33
C ILE A 422 11.17 -6.71 19.56
N TYR A 423 11.65 -7.46 18.55
CA TYR A 423 12.98 -8.07 18.56
C TYR A 423 13.87 -7.40 17.52
N LYS A 424 15.12 -7.09 17.89
CA LYS A 424 16.12 -6.46 17.00
C LYS A 424 17.22 -7.42 16.60
N ASN A 425 17.75 -7.22 15.38
CA ASN A 425 18.83 -8.02 14.81
C ASN A 425 18.47 -9.52 14.72
N VAL A 426 17.25 -9.78 14.26
CA VAL A 426 16.75 -11.14 14.07
C VAL A 426 17.42 -11.80 12.88
N THR A 427 17.58 -13.12 12.93
CA THR A 427 18.01 -13.97 11.81
C THR A 427 16.82 -14.22 10.91
N SER A 428 17.00 -14.20 9.58
CA SER A 428 15.96 -14.55 8.62
C SER A 428 15.36 -15.92 8.94
N GLY A 429 14.04 -16.02 8.92
CA GLY A 429 13.31 -17.25 9.26
C GLY A 429 13.07 -17.50 10.75
N TYR A 430 13.61 -16.66 11.64
CA TYR A 430 13.51 -16.85 13.09
C TYR A 430 13.09 -15.56 13.81
N PRO A 431 11.79 -15.28 13.93
CA PRO A 431 11.31 -13.97 14.36
C PRO A 431 11.68 -13.59 15.80
N THR A 432 11.99 -14.55 16.68
CA THR A 432 12.38 -14.29 18.07
C THR A 432 13.86 -14.53 18.36
N SER A 433 14.69 -14.79 17.34
CA SER A 433 16.13 -15.06 17.50
C SER A 433 16.95 -13.83 17.92
N GLY A 434 16.40 -12.64 17.77
CA GLY A 434 17.06 -11.38 18.08
C GLY A 434 16.92 -10.95 19.55
N LYS A 435 17.41 -9.76 19.84
CA LYS A 435 17.31 -9.18 21.18
C LYS A 435 15.94 -8.54 21.41
N LEU A 436 15.16 -9.05 22.36
CA LEU A 436 13.91 -8.42 22.82
C LEU A 436 14.16 -7.02 23.38
N VAL A 437 13.39 -6.05 22.90
CA VAL A 437 13.37 -4.68 23.44
C VAL A 437 12.32 -4.60 24.56
N LYS A 438 12.63 -5.12 25.74
CA LYS A 438 11.70 -5.23 26.88
C LYS A 438 10.92 -3.95 27.15
N ALA A 439 11.58 -2.77 27.08
CA ALA A 439 10.96 -1.47 27.33
C ALA A 439 9.89 -1.07 26.29
N SER A 440 9.87 -1.72 25.11
CA SER A 440 8.88 -1.47 24.06
C SER A 440 7.74 -2.49 24.08
N THR A 441 7.79 -3.52 24.95
CA THR A 441 6.69 -4.46 25.13
C THR A 441 5.44 -3.70 25.55
N THR A 442 4.33 -3.92 24.86
CA THR A 442 3.10 -3.16 25.02
C THR A 442 1.93 -4.11 25.10
N THR A 443 1.06 -3.90 26.04
CA THR A 443 -0.25 -4.56 26.11
C THR A 443 -1.34 -3.55 25.82
N ALA A 444 -2.40 -3.97 25.15
CA ALA A 444 -3.55 -3.12 24.88
C ALA A 444 -4.84 -3.94 25.00
N SER A 445 -5.89 -3.33 25.53
CA SER A 445 -7.25 -3.85 25.50
C SER A 445 -8.04 -3.10 24.43
N ILE A 446 -8.62 -3.83 23.50
CA ILE A 446 -9.32 -3.30 22.33
C ILE A 446 -10.79 -3.68 22.48
N PRO A 447 -11.67 -2.71 22.76
CA PRO A 447 -13.07 -3.00 23.06
C PRO A 447 -13.87 -3.44 21.82
N TYR A 448 -13.58 -2.87 20.65
CA TYR A 448 -14.30 -3.12 19.40
C TYR A 448 -13.33 -3.53 18.31
N ASN A 449 -13.78 -4.36 17.38
CA ASN A 449 -12.95 -4.84 16.27
C ASN A 449 -12.62 -3.74 15.25
N GLY A 450 -11.72 -4.03 14.31
CA GLY A 450 -11.29 -3.09 13.29
C GLY A 450 -9.78 -3.00 13.13
N PHE A 451 -9.30 -1.86 12.67
CA PHE A 451 -7.87 -1.54 12.55
C PHE A 451 -7.43 -0.57 13.65
N HIS A 452 -6.36 -0.92 14.35
CA HIS A 452 -5.88 -0.16 15.51
C HIS A 452 -4.38 0.11 15.44
N THR A 453 -4.00 1.37 15.65
CA THR A 453 -2.60 1.78 15.78
C THR A 453 -2.22 1.85 17.26
N ILE A 454 -1.48 0.85 17.72
CA ILE A 454 -1.05 0.75 19.12
C ILE A 454 0.31 1.42 19.30
N THR A 455 0.35 2.52 20.04
CA THR A 455 1.60 3.19 20.39
C THR A 455 2.41 2.32 21.34
N LEU A 456 3.70 2.10 21.04
CA LEU A 456 4.58 1.32 21.91
C LEU A 456 4.83 2.03 23.25
N ALA A 457 4.91 1.28 24.35
CA ALA A 457 5.19 1.78 25.70
C ALA A 457 6.46 2.66 25.73
N LYS A 458 7.50 2.22 25.01
CA LYS A 458 8.66 3.05 24.66
C LYS A 458 9.07 2.77 23.22
N PRO A 459 9.45 3.82 22.45
CA PRO A 459 9.91 3.62 21.08
C PRO A 459 11.15 2.73 21.00
N ALA A 460 11.20 1.84 20.01
CA ALA A 460 12.35 0.97 19.78
C ALA A 460 13.32 1.59 18.77
N ALA A 461 14.57 1.83 19.19
CA ALA A 461 15.62 2.32 18.29
C ALA A 461 16.06 1.21 17.32
N LEU A 462 15.96 1.48 16.01
CA LEU A 462 16.31 0.59 14.92
C LEU A 462 17.51 1.11 14.14
N THR A 463 18.46 0.22 13.82
CA THR A 463 19.65 0.56 13.03
C THR A 463 19.39 0.37 11.54
N GLY A 464 19.71 1.36 10.72
CA GLY A 464 19.52 1.28 9.26
C GLY A 464 20.21 0.05 8.65
N GLY A 465 19.43 -0.74 7.88
CA GLY A 465 19.88 -1.96 7.22
C GLY A 465 19.94 -3.21 8.12
N SER A 466 19.53 -3.13 9.41
CA SER A 466 19.32 -4.31 10.27
C SER A 466 17.92 -4.88 10.07
N SER A 467 17.71 -6.12 10.54
CA SER A 467 16.39 -6.75 10.59
C SER A 467 15.79 -6.58 12.00
N PHE A 468 14.49 -6.50 12.07
CA PHE A 468 13.72 -6.52 13.31
C PHE A 468 12.44 -7.32 13.08
N SER A 469 11.85 -7.84 14.14
CA SER A 469 10.51 -8.42 14.06
C SER A 469 9.55 -7.74 15.02
N VAL A 470 8.30 -7.75 14.61
CA VAL A 470 7.14 -7.42 15.44
C VAL A 470 6.41 -8.71 15.69
N VAL A 471 6.25 -9.07 16.96
CA VAL A 471 5.46 -10.23 17.41
C VAL A 471 4.21 -9.70 18.08
N VAL A 472 3.05 -10.16 17.64
CA VAL A 472 1.75 -9.84 18.25
C VAL A 472 1.14 -11.12 18.78
N THR A 473 0.66 -11.08 20.01
CA THR A 473 -0.11 -12.15 20.63
C THR A 473 -1.51 -11.63 20.91
N TYR A 474 -2.51 -12.26 20.34
CA TYR A 474 -3.92 -12.06 20.64
C TYR A 474 -4.30 -13.03 21.75
N HIS A 475 -4.94 -12.54 22.80
CA HIS A 475 -5.31 -13.35 23.94
C HIS A 475 -6.81 -13.62 23.94
N SER A 476 -7.18 -14.86 24.19
CA SER A 476 -8.56 -15.24 24.44
C SER A 476 -9.13 -14.45 25.66
N LYS A 477 -10.37 -14.07 25.57
CA LYS A 477 -11.10 -13.44 26.67
C LYS A 477 -12.47 -14.10 26.82
N ASN A 478 -12.88 -14.39 28.06
CA ASN A 478 -14.18 -14.96 28.35
C ASN A 478 -14.48 -16.26 27.59
N ASN A 479 -13.50 -17.15 27.46
CA ASN A 479 -13.58 -18.42 26.71
C ASN A 479 -13.91 -18.27 25.22
N THR A 480 -13.72 -17.08 24.64
CA THR A 480 -13.77 -16.89 23.19
C THR A 480 -12.41 -17.19 22.58
N GLU A 481 -12.39 -17.71 21.35
CA GLU A 481 -11.14 -17.96 20.63
C GLU A 481 -10.40 -16.64 20.36
N ALA A 482 -9.06 -16.69 20.41
CA ALA A 482 -8.19 -15.62 19.94
C ALA A 482 -7.90 -15.84 18.45
N TYR A 483 -7.95 -14.78 17.66
CA TYR A 483 -7.79 -14.86 16.21
C TYR A 483 -6.57 -14.05 15.76
N LEU A 484 -5.66 -14.69 15.02
CA LEU A 484 -4.57 -14.02 14.32
C LEU A 484 -5.01 -13.69 12.89
N PRO A 485 -5.25 -12.43 12.56
CA PRO A 485 -5.63 -12.04 11.21
C PRO A 485 -4.49 -12.31 10.22
N ILE A 486 -4.81 -12.99 9.12
CA ILE A 486 -3.93 -13.21 7.99
C ILE A 486 -4.56 -12.65 6.71
N GLU A 487 -3.72 -12.25 5.78
CA GLU A 487 -4.13 -11.72 4.49
C GLU A 487 -5.02 -12.70 3.76
N GLY A 488 -6.02 -12.20 3.02
CA GLY A 488 -7.02 -13.03 2.37
C GLY A 488 -6.45 -14.01 1.34
N THR A 489 -7.12 -15.13 1.19
CA THR A 489 -6.89 -16.06 0.08
C THR A 489 -7.64 -15.52 -1.13
N GLY A 490 -6.94 -15.12 -2.17
CA GLY A 490 -7.48 -14.53 -3.39
C GLY A 490 -8.90 -14.93 -3.75
N ALA A 491 -9.86 -14.08 -3.37
CA ALA A 491 -11.22 -14.20 -3.84
C ALA A 491 -11.28 -13.63 -5.26
N SER A 492 -11.77 -14.40 -6.18
CA SER A 492 -12.11 -13.92 -7.51
C SER A 492 -13.64 -13.99 -7.64
N THR A 493 -14.25 -12.83 -7.77
CA THR A 493 -15.63 -12.74 -8.26
C THR A 493 -15.58 -12.57 -9.77
N ASN A 494 -16.73 -12.63 -10.45
CA ASN A 494 -16.82 -12.30 -11.88
C ASN A 494 -16.48 -10.82 -12.19
N ARG A 495 -16.25 -9.96 -11.18
CA ARG A 495 -15.95 -8.52 -11.30
C ARG A 495 -14.55 -8.14 -10.82
N VAL A 496 -14.05 -8.77 -9.77
CA VAL A 496 -12.81 -8.39 -9.08
C VAL A 496 -11.95 -9.60 -8.81
N GLN A 497 -10.68 -9.48 -9.10
CA GLN A 497 -9.63 -10.42 -8.70
C GLN A 497 -8.84 -9.81 -7.55
N SER A 498 -8.61 -10.57 -6.48
CA SER A 498 -7.68 -10.19 -5.42
C SER A 498 -6.32 -10.83 -5.66
N LEU A 499 -5.27 -10.06 -5.49
CA LEU A 499 -3.90 -10.53 -5.54
C LEU A 499 -3.20 -10.26 -4.21
N TYR A 500 -2.36 -11.19 -3.81
CA TYR A 500 -1.48 -11.07 -2.65
C TYR A 500 -0.12 -11.68 -2.97
N ASN A 501 0.91 -11.26 -2.25
CA ASN A 501 2.26 -11.73 -2.42
C ASN A 501 2.87 -12.09 -1.06
N SER A 502 3.07 -13.39 -0.81
CA SER A 502 3.72 -13.91 0.38
C SER A 502 5.07 -14.54 0.02
N GLU A 503 6.13 -14.19 0.73
CA GLU A 503 7.47 -14.72 0.53
C GLU A 503 8.00 -15.42 1.78
N ILE A 504 8.74 -16.49 1.59
CA ILE A 504 9.43 -17.22 2.67
C ILE A 504 10.34 -16.26 3.46
N GLY A 505 10.25 -16.31 4.76
CA GLY A 505 11.05 -15.49 5.67
C GLY A 505 10.45 -14.16 6.08
N GLN A 506 9.20 -13.85 5.67
CA GLN A 506 8.52 -12.60 5.96
C GLN A 506 7.57 -12.68 7.15
N SER A 507 6.64 -13.66 7.11
CA SER A 507 5.53 -13.78 8.05
C SER A 507 5.51 -15.15 8.71
N PHE A 508 5.08 -15.19 9.96
CA PHE A 508 5.11 -16.40 10.78
C PHE A 508 3.91 -16.45 11.72
N TYR A 509 3.40 -17.63 11.96
CA TYR A 509 2.52 -17.91 13.11
C TYR A 509 3.20 -18.92 14.05
N TYR A 510 2.86 -18.84 15.34
CA TYR A 510 3.33 -19.80 16.32
C TYR A 510 2.36 -20.97 16.39
N SER A 511 2.85 -22.20 16.17
CA SER A 511 2.07 -23.41 16.34
C SER A 511 2.27 -23.95 17.75
N PRO A 512 1.24 -23.96 18.62
CA PRO A 512 1.34 -24.56 19.96
C PRO A 512 1.64 -26.04 19.90
N THR A 513 1.05 -26.75 18.94
CA THR A 513 1.25 -28.21 18.76
C THR A 513 2.71 -28.56 18.39
N ALA A 514 3.31 -27.78 17.48
CA ALA A 514 4.71 -27.97 17.09
C ALA A 514 5.68 -27.26 18.05
N ASN A 515 5.19 -26.47 18.98
CA ASN A 515 5.96 -25.59 19.88
C ASN A 515 7.02 -24.77 19.14
N SER A 516 6.66 -24.25 17.96
CA SER A 516 7.60 -23.57 17.05
C SER A 516 6.93 -22.55 16.15
N TRP A 517 7.76 -21.63 15.61
CA TRP A 517 7.34 -20.71 14.56
C TRP A 517 7.23 -21.44 13.22
N VAL A 518 6.13 -21.23 12.53
CA VAL A 518 5.87 -21.73 11.18
C VAL A 518 5.85 -20.54 10.23
N ASP A 519 6.62 -20.64 9.15
CA ASP A 519 6.61 -19.65 8.06
C ASP A 519 5.29 -19.78 7.29
N THR A 520 4.53 -18.69 7.20
CA THR A 520 3.20 -18.72 6.59
C THR A 520 3.26 -19.06 5.10
N SER A 521 4.22 -18.51 4.36
CA SER A 521 4.39 -18.80 2.93
C SER A 521 4.80 -20.26 2.68
N ALA A 522 5.68 -20.82 3.51
CA ALA A 522 6.08 -22.22 3.43
C ALA A 522 4.93 -23.17 3.77
N ALA A 523 4.00 -22.75 4.62
CA ALA A 523 2.78 -23.48 4.97
C ALA A 523 1.62 -23.27 3.97
N GLY A 524 1.83 -22.55 2.87
CA GLY A 524 0.79 -22.24 1.90
C GLY A 524 -0.24 -21.22 2.41
N GLN A 525 0.12 -20.44 3.45
CA GLN A 525 -0.68 -19.36 4.01
C GLN A 525 -0.17 -17.99 3.52
N ASN A 526 -0.99 -16.96 3.72
CA ASN A 526 -0.66 -15.58 3.37
C ASN A 526 -0.01 -14.84 4.55
N ASN A 527 0.31 -13.56 4.34
CA ASN A 527 1.00 -12.77 5.35
C ASN A 527 0.15 -12.53 6.60
N VAL A 528 0.81 -12.47 7.75
CA VAL A 528 0.18 -11.99 8.99
C VAL A 528 -0.07 -10.49 8.88
N CYS A 529 -1.26 -10.03 9.23
CA CYS A 529 -1.68 -8.64 9.13
C CYS A 529 -1.10 -7.78 10.26
N ILE A 530 0.18 -7.44 10.15
CA ILE A 530 0.92 -6.59 11.10
C ILE A 530 1.61 -5.47 10.33
N LYS A 531 1.39 -4.22 10.75
CA LYS A 531 2.08 -3.03 10.26
C LYS A 531 2.98 -2.43 11.34
N ALA A 532 4.09 -1.81 10.94
CA ALA A 532 5.03 -1.21 11.89
C ALA A 532 5.40 0.21 11.48
N PHE A 533 5.11 1.18 12.35
CA PHE A 533 5.23 2.61 12.05
C PHE A 533 6.47 3.21 12.68
N ALA A 534 7.38 3.69 11.84
CA ALA A 534 8.68 4.21 12.27
C ALA A 534 8.92 5.66 11.84
N LYS A 535 9.65 6.39 12.67
CA LYS A 535 10.14 7.75 12.43
C LYS A 535 11.63 7.73 12.14
N ASN A 536 12.08 8.41 11.10
CA ASN A 536 13.50 8.60 10.82
C ASN A 536 14.15 9.45 11.92
N THR A 537 15.28 9.01 12.45
CA THR A 537 15.99 9.74 13.50
C THR A 537 17.26 10.39 12.99
N THR A 538 18.17 9.60 12.45
CA THR A 538 19.45 10.08 11.92
C THR A 538 19.70 9.46 10.54
N PRO A 539 20.05 10.28 9.52
CA PRO A 539 20.47 9.75 8.24
C PRO A 539 21.71 8.88 8.41
N LYS A 540 21.70 7.67 7.90
CA LYS A 540 22.87 6.81 7.91
C LYS A 540 23.84 7.26 6.81
N PRO A 541 25.08 7.63 7.14
CA PRO A 541 26.06 7.99 6.13
C PRO A 541 26.38 6.78 5.23
N THR A 542 26.53 7.03 3.93
CA THR A 542 26.96 6.00 2.97
C THR A 542 28.13 6.46 2.14
N ILE A 543 29.04 5.53 1.87
CA ILE A 543 30.20 5.71 0.97
C ILE A 543 30.13 4.59 -0.05
N SER A 544 30.20 4.91 -1.33
CA SER A 544 30.26 3.90 -2.39
C SER A 544 31.19 4.31 -3.53
N PHE A 545 31.78 3.32 -4.20
CA PHE A 545 32.50 3.51 -5.44
C PHE A 545 31.62 3.10 -6.61
N ARG A 546 31.61 3.86 -7.71
CA ARG A 546 30.85 3.52 -8.92
C ARG A 546 31.31 2.23 -9.60
N SER A 547 32.42 1.64 -9.16
CA SER A 547 33.00 0.44 -9.73
C SER A 547 33.78 -0.33 -8.67
N ALA A 548 33.66 -1.64 -8.65
CA ALA A 548 34.41 -2.50 -7.73
C ALA A 548 35.92 -2.60 -8.07
N LYS A 549 36.28 -2.28 -9.34
CA LYS A 549 37.66 -2.41 -9.85
C LYS A 549 38.03 -1.29 -10.83
N ILE A 550 39.23 -0.76 -10.70
CA ILE A 550 39.83 0.18 -11.64
C ILE A 550 41.20 -0.31 -12.09
N ILE A 551 41.48 -0.21 -13.39
CA ILE A 551 42.77 -0.54 -13.96
C ILE A 551 43.47 0.75 -14.37
N VAL A 552 44.70 0.94 -13.93
CA VAL A 552 45.55 2.13 -14.22
C VAL A 552 46.96 1.72 -14.70
N GLY A 553 47.67 2.64 -15.33
CA GLY A 553 49.05 2.44 -15.70
C GLY A 553 50.02 2.83 -14.56
N LYS A 554 51.27 2.25 -14.56
CA LYS A 554 52.35 2.67 -13.63
C LYS A 554 52.63 4.17 -13.79
N LYS A 555 52.75 4.90 -12.69
CA LYS A 555 52.87 6.37 -12.55
C LYS A 555 51.60 7.16 -12.83
N GLU A 556 50.49 6.54 -13.21
CA GLU A 556 49.21 7.24 -13.43
C GLU A 556 48.63 7.73 -12.09
N THR A 557 47.99 8.90 -12.13
CA THR A 557 47.26 9.50 -11.02
C THR A 557 45.79 9.68 -11.37
N LEU A 558 44.92 9.37 -10.44
CA LEU A 558 43.48 9.43 -10.65
C LEU A 558 42.77 9.85 -9.35
N LYS A 559 41.77 10.72 -9.42
CA LYS A 559 40.82 10.92 -8.33
C LYS A 559 39.80 9.78 -8.37
N LEU A 560 39.59 9.10 -7.23
CA LEU A 560 38.66 7.99 -7.16
C LEU A 560 37.21 8.48 -7.31
N PRO A 561 36.37 7.77 -8.09
CA PRO A 561 34.96 8.10 -8.28
C PRO A 561 34.16 7.65 -7.06
N LEU A 562 34.06 8.51 -6.07
CA LEU A 562 33.36 8.25 -4.82
C LEU A 562 32.01 8.95 -4.85
N THR A 563 30.97 8.24 -4.41
CA THR A 563 29.63 8.76 -4.15
C THR A 563 29.41 8.79 -2.64
N LEU A 564 28.97 9.91 -2.13
CA LEU A 564 28.72 10.17 -0.71
C LEU A 564 27.26 10.56 -0.51
N LYS A 565 26.63 10.02 0.55
CA LYS A 565 25.33 10.47 1.05
C LYS A 565 25.44 10.63 2.56
N HIS A 566 24.93 11.72 3.09
CA HIS A 566 24.91 12.06 4.54
C HIS A 566 26.29 12.04 5.23
N ILE A 567 27.35 12.27 4.46
CA ILE A 567 28.72 12.42 4.94
C ILE A 567 29.48 13.35 3.97
N THR A 568 30.26 14.27 4.51
CA THR A 568 31.06 15.22 3.69
C THR A 568 32.40 14.61 3.27
N ALA A 569 32.98 15.13 2.19
CA ALA A 569 34.28 14.67 1.73
C ALA A 569 35.41 14.89 2.75
N SER A 570 35.29 15.88 3.61
CA SER A 570 36.24 16.17 4.70
C SER A 570 36.23 15.11 5.82
N GLN A 571 35.12 14.42 5.99
CA GLN A 571 34.94 13.34 6.99
C GLN A 571 35.43 11.99 6.49
N VAL A 572 35.75 11.87 5.17
CA VAL A 572 36.20 10.60 4.59
C VAL A 572 37.71 10.50 4.66
N ARG A 573 38.19 9.37 5.16
CA ARG A 573 39.60 8.98 5.20
C ARG A 573 39.85 7.83 4.21
N TYR A 574 41.11 7.69 3.77
CA TYR A 574 41.49 6.67 2.80
C TYR A 574 42.69 5.87 3.30
N LYS A 575 42.66 4.55 3.09
CA LYS A 575 43.75 3.63 3.39
C LYS A 575 44.04 2.73 2.18
N SER A 576 45.30 2.54 1.87
CA SER A 576 45.76 1.56 0.84
C SER A 576 46.26 0.32 1.54
N SER A 577 45.82 -0.86 1.06
CA SER A 577 46.34 -2.17 1.55
C SER A 577 47.82 -2.40 1.22
N LYS A 578 48.33 -1.76 0.14
CA LYS A 578 49.72 -1.88 -0.34
C LYS A 578 50.24 -0.53 -0.87
N LYS A 579 50.71 0.34 0.05
CA LYS A 579 51.19 1.71 -0.27
C LYS A 579 52.36 1.72 -1.28
N LYS A 580 53.18 0.66 -1.32
CA LYS A 580 54.23 0.45 -2.31
C LYS A 580 53.71 0.25 -3.75
N ILE A 581 52.48 -0.24 -3.92
CA ILE A 581 51.82 -0.44 -5.22
C ILE A 581 50.97 0.79 -5.58
N VAL A 582 50.11 1.22 -4.70
CA VAL A 582 49.23 2.39 -4.88
C VAL A 582 49.22 3.22 -3.61
N SER A 583 49.58 4.48 -3.65
CA SER A 583 49.34 5.45 -2.58
C SER A 583 48.05 6.20 -2.85
N VAL A 584 47.42 6.66 -1.77
CA VAL A 584 46.20 7.48 -1.82
C VAL A 584 46.38 8.69 -0.90
N THR A 585 45.95 9.87 -1.35
CA THR A 585 45.96 11.10 -0.55
C THR A 585 44.69 11.22 0.31
N ALA A 586 44.70 12.11 1.29
CA ALA A 586 43.52 12.43 2.10
C ALA A 586 42.30 12.89 1.25
N ARG A 587 42.55 13.46 0.07
CA ARG A 587 41.50 13.88 -0.88
C ARG A 587 41.08 12.79 -1.88
N GLY A 588 41.46 11.51 -1.67
CA GLY A 588 41.09 10.38 -2.53
C GLY A 588 41.80 10.34 -3.90
N LYS A 589 42.91 11.07 -4.10
CA LYS A 589 43.74 10.98 -5.31
C LYS A 589 44.75 9.86 -5.16
N ILE A 590 44.69 8.85 -6.05
CA ILE A 590 45.65 7.74 -6.06
C ILE A 590 46.82 8.05 -6.96
N ARG A 591 48.02 7.42 -6.65
CA ARG A 591 49.18 7.35 -7.51
C ARG A 591 49.65 5.90 -7.61
N ALA A 592 49.63 5.36 -8.82
CA ALA A 592 50.10 4.01 -9.13
C ALA A 592 51.64 3.97 -9.17
N LYS A 593 52.26 3.29 -8.17
CA LYS A 593 53.72 3.31 -8.02
C LYS A 593 54.40 2.10 -8.68
N LYS A 594 53.92 0.91 -8.44
CA LYS A 594 54.48 -0.38 -8.91
C LYS A 594 53.38 -1.24 -9.51
N ARG A 595 53.71 -2.14 -10.46
CA ARG A 595 52.78 -3.15 -10.99
C ARG A 595 52.28 -4.04 -9.87
N GLY A 596 51.00 -4.45 -9.95
CA GLY A 596 50.36 -5.30 -8.96
C GLY A 596 48.94 -4.80 -8.60
N THR A 597 48.41 -5.31 -7.51
CA THR A 597 47.06 -5.01 -7.05
C THR A 597 47.10 -4.46 -5.63
N ALA A 598 46.34 -3.41 -5.39
CA ALA A 598 46.08 -2.89 -4.07
C ALA A 598 44.59 -2.58 -3.91
N THR A 599 44.05 -2.73 -2.68
CA THR A 599 42.69 -2.30 -2.32
C THR A 599 42.79 -0.94 -1.65
N ILE A 600 42.00 0.02 -2.14
CA ILE A 600 41.79 1.29 -1.45
C ILE A 600 40.49 1.17 -0.67
N THR A 601 40.54 1.47 0.62
CA THR A 601 39.38 1.61 1.48
C THR A 601 39.14 3.09 1.73
N ALA A 602 37.96 3.57 1.40
CA ALA A 602 37.42 4.85 1.89
C ALA A 602 36.55 4.56 3.11
N TYR A 603 36.73 5.31 4.19
CA TYR A 603 35.97 5.10 5.42
C TYR A 603 35.71 6.42 6.13
N GLY A 604 34.61 6.47 6.89
CA GLY A 604 34.20 7.53 7.77
C GLY A 604 33.61 6.92 9.06
N LYS A 605 32.94 7.71 9.88
CA LYS A 605 32.26 7.20 11.07
C LYS A 605 31.24 6.10 10.62
N ASP A 606 31.45 4.89 11.08
CA ASP A 606 30.57 3.71 10.92
C ASP A 606 30.33 3.25 9.45
N VAL A 607 31.04 3.83 8.47
CA VAL A 607 30.87 3.43 7.06
C VAL A 607 32.23 3.22 6.35
N LYS A 608 32.25 2.25 5.44
CA LYS A 608 33.43 1.94 4.61
C LYS A 608 33.05 1.40 3.26
N ALA A 609 33.84 1.76 2.24
CA ALA A 609 33.76 1.17 0.91
C ALA A 609 35.15 0.77 0.42
N ARG A 610 35.24 -0.26 -0.42
CA ARG A 610 36.50 -0.79 -0.94
C ARG A 610 36.48 -0.80 -2.47
N ILE A 611 37.63 -0.49 -3.08
CA ILE A 611 37.82 -0.60 -4.52
C ILE A 611 39.18 -1.26 -4.82
N LYS A 612 39.19 -2.22 -5.74
CA LYS A 612 40.40 -2.89 -6.22
C LYS A 612 41.08 -2.07 -7.31
N ILE A 613 42.34 -1.67 -7.10
CA ILE A 613 43.15 -0.96 -8.10
C ILE A 613 44.18 -1.94 -8.65
N VAL A 614 44.13 -2.16 -9.95
CA VAL A 614 45.10 -3.00 -10.71
C VAL A 614 46.04 -2.10 -11.48
N VAL A 615 47.33 -2.13 -11.18
CA VAL A 615 48.36 -1.36 -11.85
C VAL A 615 49.03 -2.24 -12.90
N LYS A 616 48.88 -1.87 -14.17
CA LYS A 616 49.59 -2.46 -15.33
C LYS A 616 50.81 -1.66 -15.73
N LYS A 617 51.57 -2.11 -16.74
CA LYS A 617 52.65 -1.31 -17.36
C LYS A 617 52.13 0.05 -17.83
N ALA A 618 52.98 1.07 -17.83
CA ALA A 618 52.67 2.31 -18.56
C ALA A 618 52.65 2.00 -20.05
N PRO A 619 51.79 2.62 -20.85
CA PRO A 619 51.85 2.47 -22.30
C PRO A 619 53.19 2.96 -22.85
N SER A 620 53.84 2.17 -23.69
CA SER A 620 54.99 2.60 -24.52
C SER A 620 54.55 3.06 -25.89
N SER A 621 53.31 2.72 -26.29
CA SER A 621 52.69 3.19 -27.53
C SER A 621 51.18 3.26 -27.38
N VAL A 622 50.52 4.01 -28.24
CA VAL A 622 49.09 4.10 -28.41
C VAL A 622 48.74 4.14 -29.89
N ALA A 623 47.69 3.43 -30.28
CA ALA A 623 47.12 3.50 -31.62
C ALA A 623 45.62 3.88 -31.52
N LEU A 624 45.13 4.60 -32.50
CA LEU A 624 43.75 5.01 -32.62
C LEU A 624 43.16 4.41 -33.91
N LYS A 625 42.08 3.63 -33.74
CA LYS A 625 41.41 2.91 -34.81
C LYS A 625 39.95 3.31 -34.92
N ALA A 626 39.43 3.30 -36.14
CA ALA A 626 38.01 3.52 -36.42
C ALA A 626 37.49 2.42 -37.34
N LYS A 627 36.23 2.03 -37.20
CA LYS A 627 35.56 1.07 -38.09
C LYS A 627 35.41 1.64 -39.53
N LYS A 628 35.19 2.95 -39.62
CA LYS A 628 35.06 3.68 -40.89
C LYS A 628 35.89 4.98 -40.81
N LYS A 629 36.59 5.38 -41.90
CA LYS A 629 37.29 6.64 -41.96
C LYS A 629 36.49 7.77 -42.61
N VAL A 630 35.39 7.42 -43.25
CA VAL A 630 34.43 8.36 -43.85
C VAL A 630 33.11 8.25 -43.12
N LEU A 631 32.57 9.39 -42.70
CA LEU A 631 31.33 9.49 -41.91
C LEU A 631 30.30 10.32 -42.68
N LYS A 632 29.01 9.99 -42.55
CA LYS A 632 27.91 10.86 -42.98
C LYS A 632 27.72 11.99 -41.96
N LYS A 633 27.38 13.22 -42.44
CA LYS A 633 26.99 14.34 -41.57
C LYS A 633 25.89 13.88 -40.61
N GLY A 634 25.94 14.27 -39.33
CA GLY A 634 25.00 13.86 -38.26
C GLY A 634 25.31 12.52 -37.57
N SER A 635 26.22 11.69 -38.16
CA SER A 635 26.55 10.40 -37.57
C SER A 635 27.53 10.49 -36.40
N ALA A 636 27.51 9.47 -35.51
CA ALA A 636 28.49 9.30 -34.45
C ALA A 636 29.28 7.99 -34.63
N LEU A 637 30.54 7.99 -34.18
CA LEU A 637 31.45 6.84 -34.27
C LEU A 637 32.30 6.72 -33.02
N GLN A 638 32.25 5.54 -32.34
CA GLN A 638 33.15 5.22 -31.23
C GLN A 638 34.54 4.82 -31.77
N LEU A 639 35.57 5.55 -31.35
CA LEU A 639 36.97 5.22 -31.67
C LEU A 639 37.48 4.13 -30.71
N LYS A 640 38.28 3.20 -31.26
CA LYS A 640 38.98 2.16 -30.50
C LYS A 640 40.43 2.61 -30.22
N VAL A 641 40.82 2.66 -28.95
CA VAL A 641 42.18 2.96 -28.51
C VAL A 641 42.88 1.65 -28.17
N ALA A 642 43.94 1.34 -28.89
CA ALA A 642 44.84 0.23 -28.58
C ALA A 642 46.11 0.75 -27.87
N LEU A 643 46.49 0.08 -26.80
CA LEU A 643 47.71 0.38 -26.06
C LEU A 643 48.71 -0.77 -26.22
N SER A 644 50.01 -0.52 -25.98
CA SER A 644 51.02 -1.56 -25.95
C SER A 644 50.61 -2.73 -25.02
N LYS A 645 51.06 -3.96 -25.36
CA LYS A 645 50.68 -5.20 -24.68
C LYS A 645 50.89 -5.11 -23.16
N HIS A 646 49.89 -5.60 -22.37
CA HIS A 646 49.87 -5.58 -20.90
C HIS A 646 49.96 -4.19 -20.24
N SER A 647 49.70 -3.11 -20.97
CA SER A 647 49.69 -1.73 -20.44
C SER A 647 48.27 -1.21 -20.17
N ALA A 648 48.15 -0.11 -19.46
CA ALA A 648 46.90 0.59 -19.23
C ALA A 648 47.09 2.12 -19.17
N SER A 649 46.10 2.85 -19.65
CA SER A 649 45.92 4.26 -19.43
C SER A 649 44.44 4.55 -19.27
N ARG A 650 43.99 4.83 -18.06
CA ARG A 650 42.59 5.19 -17.79
C ARG A 650 42.33 6.65 -18.16
N LYS A 651 43.27 7.54 -17.83
CA LYS A 651 43.18 8.93 -18.24
C LYS A 651 43.68 9.02 -19.69
N ARG A 652 42.79 9.40 -20.58
CA ARG A 652 43.06 9.66 -22.01
C ARG A 652 42.44 11.00 -22.36
N THR A 653 43.08 11.75 -23.24
CA THR A 653 42.55 13.02 -23.71
C THR A 653 42.39 12.93 -25.23
N PHE A 654 41.22 13.29 -25.71
CA PHE A 654 40.92 13.35 -27.13
C PHE A 654 40.81 14.81 -27.55
N ARG A 655 41.37 15.13 -28.73
CA ARG A 655 41.28 16.45 -29.37
C ARG A 655 41.00 16.30 -30.85
N SER A 656 40.19 17.16 -31.40
CA SER A 656 39.98 17.30 -32.85
C SER A 656 40.75 18.51 -33.35
N SER A 657 41.38 18.41 -34.52
CA SER A 657 42.03 19.54 -35.20
C SER A 657 40.99 20.55 -35.70
N ASN A 658 39.75 20.10 -35.95
CA ASN A 658 38.67 20.99 -36.37
C ASN A 658 37.31 20.51 -35.69
N PRO A 659 36.97 21.06 -34.55
CA PRO A 659 35.74 20.68 -33.84
C PRO A 659 34.43 21.07 -34.57
N LYS A 660 34.50 22.02 -35.52
CA LYS A 660 33.37 22.40 -36.38
C LYS A 660 33.04 21.28 -37.38
N VAL A 661 34.04 20.52 -37.84
CA VAL A 661 33.87 19.36 -38.73
C VAL A 661 33.58 18.08 -37.91
N LEU A 662 34.44 17.79 -36.94
CA LEU A 662 34.33 16.59 -36.08
C LEU A 662 34.52 16.96 -34.61
N LYS A 663 33.47 16.85 -33.79
CA LYS A 663 33.56 16.98 -32.32
C LYS A 663 33.89 15.60 -31.73
N VAL A 664 34.82 15.53 -30.78
CA VAL A 664 35.13 14.29 -30.05
C VAL A 664 34.85 14.43 -28.58
N SER A 665 34.18 13.42 -27.97
CA SER A 665 33.92 13.37 -26.55
C SER A 665 35.14 12.91 -25.76
N SER A 666 35.10 13.07 -24.43
CA SER A 666 36.12 12.55 -23.50
C SER A 666 36.19 11.02 -23.50
N SER A 667 35.14 10.32 -23.93
CA SER A 667 35.09 8.85 -24.09
C SER A 667 35.55 8.37 -25.45
N GLY A 668 35.87 9.28 -26.40
CA GLY A 668 36.33 8.97 -27.74
C GLY A 668 35.21 8.70 -28.75
N ILE A 669 34.00 9.21 -28.51
CA ILE A 669 32.92 9.23 -29.50
C ILE A 669 33.14 10.48 -30.39
N VAL A 670 33.22 10.29 -31.70
CA VAL A 670 33.33 11.35 -32.70
C VAL A 670 31.96 11.62 -33.29
N TYR A 671 31.55 12.88 -33.34
CA TYR A 671 30.31 13.38 -33.94
C TYR A 671 30.63 14.15 -35.22
N ALA A 672 30.08 13.71 -36.34
CA ALA A 672 30.28 14.33 -37.66
C ALA A 672 29.31 15.53 -37.82
N ARG A 673 29.85 16.77 -37.80
CA ARG A 673 29.04 18.01 -37.77
C ARG A 673 28.89 18.67 -39.12
N LYS A 674 30.00 18.81 -39.86
CA LYS A 674 30.07 19.52 -41.16
C LYS A 674 30.94 18.76 -42.13
N LYS A 675 30.62 18.82 -43.44
CA LYS A 675 31.47 18.29 -44.53
C LYS A 675 32.88 18.80 -44.39
N GLY A 676 33.87 17.93 -44.58
CA GLY A 676 35.28 18.29 -44.45
C GLY A 676 36.12 17.18 -43.82
N THR A 677 37.35 17.50 -43.48
CA THR A 677 38.33 16.57 -42.91
C THR A 677 38.85 17.13 -41.58
N ALA A 678 39.01 16.28 -40.58
CA ALA A 678 39.69 16.62 -39.34
C ALA A 678 40.50 15.43 -38.81
N THR A 679 41.54 15.72 -38.03
CA THR A 679 42.39 14.74 -37.38
C THR A 679 42.02 14.64 -35.89
N ILE A 680 41.64 13.45 -35.43
CA ILE A 680 41.45 13.19 -34.01
C ILE A 680 42.76 12.70 -33.42
N THR A 681 43.19 13.33 -32.34
CA THR A 681 44.37 12.94 -31.57
C THR A 681 43.95 12.39 -30.24
N VAL A 682 44.40 11.19 -29.88
CA VAL A 682 44.34 10.66 -28.51
C VAL A 682 45.71 10.78 -27.85
N MET A 683 45.69 11.14 -26.56
CA MET A 683 46.93 11.21 -25.75
C MET A 683 46.72 10.45 -24.45
N THR A 684 47.65 9.58 -24.10
CA THR A 684 47.67 8.84 -22.82
C THR A 684 48.15 9.75 -21.67
N TYR A 685 47.98 9.33 -20.39
CA TYR A 685 48.46 10.09 -19.22
C TYR A 685 49.97 10.34 -19.24
N ASN A 686 50.76 9.46 -19.86
CA ASN A 686 52.23 9.57 -20.03
C ASN A 686 52.66 10.11 -21.41
N ARG A 687 51.77 10.89 -22.04
CA ARG A 687 52.00 11.72 -23.25
C ARG A 687 52.20 11.00 -24.57
N HIS A 688 52.08 9.66 -24.65
CA HIS A 688 52.04 9.00 -25.97
C HIS A 688 50.80 9.44 -26.75
N LYS A 689 51.00 9.76 -28.04
CA LYS A 689 49.96 10.30 -28.93
C LYS A 689 49.73 9.39 -30.12
N ALA A 690 48.48 9.28 -30.55
CA ALA A 690 48.15 8.73 -31.87
C ALA A 690 47.14 9.66 -32.57
N LYS A 691 47.28 9.75 -33.87
CA LYS A 691 46.46 10.61 -34.74
C LYS A 691 45.64 9.74 -35.70
N LEU A 692 44.43 10.13 -36.02
CA LEU A 692 43.57 9.48 -36.99
C LEU A 692 42.82 10.55 -37.80
N LYS A 693 43.07 10.58 -39.11
CA LYS A 693 42.38 11.47 -40.05
C LYS A 693 41.04 10.85 -40.43
N LEU A 694 39.94 11.60 -40.29
CA LEU A 694 38.58 11.21 -40.64
C LEU A 694 37.96 12.27 -41.55
N ARG A 695 37.11 11.83 -42.47
CA ARG A 695 36.41 12.69 -43.44
C ARG A 695 34.90 12.61 -43.18
N VAL A 696 34.21 13.74 -43.29
CA VAL A 696 32.75 13.83 -43.29
C VAL A 696 32.31 14.17 -44.71
N LYS A 697 31.45 13.36 -45.26
CA LYS A 697 30.75 13.57 -46.53
C LYS A 697 29.42 14.28 -46.33
#